data_6f5604fe53f935cc1bab37751ec1e3c9
#
_entry.id   6f5604fe53f935cc1bab37751ec1e3c9
#
_cell.length_a   1.000
_cell.length_b   1.000
_cell.length_c   1.000
_cell.angle_alpha   90.00
_cell.angle_beta   90.00
_cell.angle_gamma   90.00
#
_symmetry.space_group_name_H-M   'P 1'
#
loop_
_entity.id
_entity.type
_entity.pdbx_description
1 polymer ?
#
loop_
_entity_poly.entity_id
_entity_poly.type
_entity_poly.pdbx_seq_one_letter_code
_entity_poly.pdbx_strand_id
1 'polypeptide(L)'
;MIYRITIVKTGEGKDRKIAHPVRNREELMALRNSKENLELLAKARSGDEVAKGKLLQLAYNIGHVEGLLAGCKSQGSFFFHDVDCYDAEQSQAAKELILSKKEEIGLMMLEKSVGGGWHLVCRRVPGTTILENQVRVAMALRIEMDTNTKDLQRVCFSTSGSEEDLVYLDDGLFEEPMSTEACEQEYKLLKERERKRLEQVPKGAKKANKHYRPWEEDGTLGGDTLGSDPLCSAGCAQQGQTPCVETPCVEATERTRFVFRECMKEEDVTEADLNEEGGRHNSVKVILSHCNALLTEGETLGVLKELMPDNWNDRNIRDLVSAYYTDYYHQNQRLTLFQKRVFRESKRIGDTPGTEEEEADVRLPKMPQGVKESIEAVGSALAMPTLTAICPCIGALATGVVLDVHGKKRGLNLIAYIAGDFASGKGDIDPVVDAWMSEVMALDKMYKTQEDEWRAKKLAAKNKKEQPEEPKLPVRCLTLNNTVANLAERLANTEGKHAFSFTPEADTVAQKWKNSVSDFSIMLRQSYDGSRYDREARSVEAVNVHIDRLLWNVTMCGTPDALYRVVSNYTDGFQSRIAVARTPDNTFTKLEDKPHALTPKQEERIRQIAHLLPLMYGDVVLPKLEECGRRWLEKIRIETMKNDDKVKARQRFRVCVTAQRMTCCLMLCKVCETLIQKHGLNGAESLLKQDPELWKELLLKAQTAQMMAAYDVIADSLMENALHFFRERIENAFSSRDYAGGLNNNRLRRGKNDSIFERLDTLFSYEQAMQHSVAVKGASVTHNSVQQMLKNWRKQELIEMTEDGKYRKK
;
A
#
# COMPACT_ATOMS: atom_id res chain seq x y z
N MET A 1 -12.64 37.03 -14.14
CA MET A 1 -12.29 38.21 -13.28
C MET A 1 -11.11 37.87 -12.38
N ILE A 2 -10.19 38.81 -12.16
CA ILE A 2 -8.97 38.63 -11.32
C ILE A 2 -9.20 39.34 -9.99
N TYR A 3 -8.68 38.75 -8.89
CA TYR A 3 -8.75 39.37 -7.58
C TYR A 3 -7.36 39.50 -6.96
N ARG A 4 -7.02 40.72 -6.52
CA ARG A 4 -5.90 40.99 -5.65
C ARG A 4 -6.26 40.54 -4.22
N ILE A 5 -5.37 39.80 -3.59
CA ILE A 5 -5.55 39.35 -2.22
C ILE A 5 -4.65 40.16 -1.27
N THR A 6 -5.26 40.75 -0.25
CA THR A 6 -4.54 41.44 0.85
C THR A 6 -4.70 40.64 2.14
N ILE A 7 -3.64 40.65 2.95
CA ILE A 7 -3.63 39.93 4.23
C ILE A 7 -3.78 40.96 5.37
N VAL A 8 -4.86 40.84 6.13
CA VAL A 8 -5.11 41.64 7.35
C VAL A 8 -4.77 40.82 8.56
N LYS A 9 -3.79 41.26 9.34
CA LYS A 9 -3.41 40.62 10.60
C LYS A 9 -4.45 40.94 11.68
N THR A 10 -5.10 39.91 12.20
CA THR A 10 -5.97 40.04 13.38
C THR A 10 -5.18 39.63 14.60
N GLY A 11 -5.20 40.39 15.70
CA GLY A 11 -4.44 40.12 16.94
C GLY A 11 -4.73 38.76 17.62
N GLU A 12 -5.62 37.94 17.03
CA GLU A 12 -6.05 36.61 17.53
C GLU A 12 -5.40 35.42 16.78
N GLY A 13 -4.30 35.66 16.05
CA GLY A 13 -3.48 34.55 15.50
C GLY A 13 -3.96 33.92 14.20
N LYS A 14 -5.02 34.41 13.55
CA LYS A 14 -5.43 33.97 12.20
C LYS A 14 -5.51 35.16 11.24
N ASP A 15 -4.58 35.21 10.27
CA ASP A 15 -4.58 36.19 9.20
C ASP A 15 -5.83 36.06 8.32
N ARG A 16 -6.51 37.18 8.03
CA ARG A 16 -7.67 37.23 7.14
C ARG A 16 -7.22 37.66 5.75
N LYS A 17 -7.58 36.90 4.72
CA LYS A 17 -7.36 37.23 3.31
C LYS A 17 -8.59 37.93 2.77
N ILE A 18 -8.40 39.13 2.20
CA ILE A 18 -9.47 39.95 1.60
C ILE A 18 -9.25 40.05 0.10
N ALA A 19 -10.28 39.76 -0.68
CA ALA A 19 -10.28 39.80 -2.12
C ALA A 19 -10.77 41.18 -2.62
N HIS A 20 -10.00 41.77 -3.51
CA HIS A 20 -10.33 43.02 -4.18
C HIS A 20 -10.33 42.79 -5.70
N PRO A 21 -11.39 43.12 -6.44
CA PRO A 21 -11.42 42.87 -7.89
C PRO A 21 -10.41 43.79 -8.60
N VAL A 22 -9.69 43.25 -9.58
CA VAL A 22 -8.82 43.96 -10.50
C VAL A 22 -9.60 44.18 -11.80
N ARG A 23 -9.87 45.42 -12.16
CA ARG A 23 -10.89 45.79 -13.14
C ARG A 23 -10.42 45.81 -14.60
N ASN A 24 -9.13 46.03 -14.80
CA ASN A 24 -8.59 46.17 -16.16
C ASN A 24 -7.08 45.86 -16.18
N ARG A 25 -6.53 45.83 -17.39
CA ARG A 25 -5.12 45.57 -17.65
C ARG A 25 -4.21 46.61 -16.99
N GLU A 26 -4.57 47.90 -17.04
CA GLU A 26 -3.75 48.97 -16.48
C GLU A 26 -3.58 48.81 -14.98
N GLU A 27 -4.66 48.47 -14.27
CA GLU A 27 -4.62 48.21 -12.82
C GLU A 27 -3.75 47.01 -12.51
N LEU A 28 -3.87 45.91 -13.25
CA LEU A 28 -3.04 44.76 -13.10
C LEU A 28 -1.56 45.05 -13.29
N MET A 29 -1.24 45.78 -14.37
CA MET A 29 0.14 46.15 -14.70
C MET A 29 0.72 47.11 -13.66
N ALA A 30 -0.06 48.05 -13.13
CA ALA A 30 0.38 48.93 -12.05
C ALA A 30 0.70 48.15 -10.76
N LEU A 31 -0.11 47.13 -10.40
CA LEU A 31 0.13 46.29 -9.25
C LEU A 31 1.41 45.46 -9.44
N ARG A 32 1.59 44.83 -10.60
CA ARG A 32 2.74 43.96 -10.91
C ARG A 32 4.06 44.76 -10.97
N ASN A 33 4.03 45.95 -11.52
CA ASN A 33 5.18 46.82 -11.68
C ASN A 33 5.39 47.79 -10.49
N SER A 34 4.61 47.63 -9.41
CA SER A 34 4.86 48.41 -8.21
C SER A 34 6.27 48.22 -7.68
N LYS A 35 6.89 49.28 -7.20
CA LYS A 35 8.27 49.26 -6.67
C LYS A 35 8.43 48.17 -5.61
N GLU A 36 7.43 48.04 -4.72
CA GLU A 36 7.43 47.05 -3.66
C GLU A 36 7.44 45.60 -4.23
N ASN A 37 6.59 45.28 -5.22
CA ASN A 37 6.54 43.98 -5.83
C ASN A 37 7.84 43.61 -6.57
N LEU A 38 8.42 44.58 -7.29
CA LEU A 38 9.68 44.36 -8.01
C LEU A 38 10.86 44.11 -7.07
N GLU A 39 10.95 44.84 -5.95
CA GLU A 39 11.98 44.63 -4.93
C GLU A 39 11.83 43.24 -4.25
N LEU A 40 10.59 42.85 -3.96
CA LEU A 40 10.28 41.51 -3.40
C LEU A 40 10.59 40.41 -4.41
N LEU A 41 10.26 40.59 -5.68
CA LEU A 41 10.54 39.66 -6.76
C LEU A 41 12.04 39.39 -6.93
N ALA A 42 12.85 40.48 -6.92
CA ALA A 42 14.29 40.35 -7.01
C ALA A 42 14.89 39.54 -5.86
N LYS A 43 14.39 39.75 -4.62
CA LYS A 43 14.78 38.98 -3.44
C LYS A 43 14.30 37.52 -3.52
N ALA A 44 13.05 37.29 -3.93
CA ALA A 44 12.47 35.96 -4.07
C ALA A 44 13.24 35.12 -5.12
N ARG A 45 13.67 35.71 -6.23
CA ARG A 45 14.51 35.05 -7.25
C ARG A 45 15.93 34.77 -6.78
N SER A 46 16.43 35.49 -5.77
CA SER A 46 17.71 35.18 -5.10
C SER A 46 17.60 34.13 -3.99
N GLY A 47 16.41 33.53 -3.80
CA GLY A 47 16.18 32.44 -2.83
C GLY A 47 15.55 32.86 -1.49
N ASP A 48 15.08 34.10 -1.35
CA ASP A 48 14.40 34.55 -0.13
C ASP A 48 12.93 34.09 -0.12
N GLU A 49 12.62 33.02 0.57
CA GLU A 49 11.27 32.46 0.72
C GLU A 49 10.32 33.39 1.51
N VAL A 50 10.85 34.24 2.40
CA VAL A 50 10.03 35.24 3.12
C VAL A 50 9.58 36.34 2.15
N ALA A 51 10.45 36.79 1.27
CA ALA A 51 10.12 37.74 0.23
C ALA A 51 9.11 37.15 -0.76
N LYS A 52 9.26 35.90 -1.17
CA LYS A 52 8.31 35.16 -2.02
C LYS A 52 6.89 35.15 -1.42
N GLY A 53 6.77 34.86 -0.13
CA GLY A 53 5.48 34.87 0.58
C GLY A 53 4.77 36.23 0.69
N LYS A 54 5.49 37.34 0.39
CA LYS A 54 4.98 38.72 0.42
C LYS A 54 4.69 39.31 -0.98
N LEU A 55 5.02 38.59 -2.05
CA LEU A 55 4.71 39.01 -3.42
C LEU A 55 3.23 39.28 -3.61
N LEU A 56 2.91 40.04 -4.68
CA LEU A 56 1.53 40.26 -5.13
C LEU A 56 0.79 38.91 -5.22
N GLN A 57 -0.28 38.79 -4.46
CA GLN A 57 -1.12 37.58 -4.46
C GLN A 57 -2.37 37.81 -5.30
N LEU A 58 -2.59 36.98 -6.30
CA LEU A 58 -3.76 36.99 -7.16
C LEU A 58 -4.56 35.70 -7.04
N ALA A 59 -5.89 35.78 -7.16
CA ALA A 59 -6.80 34.64 -7.20
C ALA A 59 -7.62 34.66 -8.49
N TYR A 60 -7.76 33.51 -9.14
CA TYR A 60 -8.39 33.36 -10.45
C TYR A 60 -9.58 32.39 -10.45
N ASN A 61 -9.67 31.49 -9.48
CA ASN A 61 -10.67 30.42 -9.39
C ASN A 61 -12.03 30.90 -8.92
N ILE A 62 -12.11 32.09 -8.39
CA ILE A 62 -13.31 32.66 -7.76
C ILE A 62 -14.03 33.63 -8.71
N GLY A 63 -15.36 33.72 -8.59
CA GLY A 63 -16.17 34.71 -9.27
C GLY A 63 -16.87 35.63 -8.29
N HIS A 64 -17.13 36.87 -8.64
CA HIS A 64 -17.91 37.91 -7.92
C HIS A 64 -17.77 37.88 -6.39
N VAL A 65 -16.55 38.09 -5.89
CA VAL A 65 -16.27 38.17 -4.46
C VAL A 65 -15.76 39.55 -4.10
N GLU A 66 -16.37 40.16 -3.13
CA GLU A 66 -15.86 41.38 -2.47
C GLU A 66 -15.69 41.10 -0.96
N GLY A 67 -14.49 41.32 -0.45
CA GLY A 67 -14.20 41.16 0.98
C GLY A 67 -13.53 39.84 1.31
N LEU A 68 -14.05 39.10 2.29
CA LEU A 68 -13.37 37.98 2.91
C LEU A 68 -13.26 36.76 1.95
N LEU A 69 -12.03 36.36 1.63
CA LEU A 69 -11.80 35.18 0.78
C LEU A 69 -12.22 33.87 1.45
N ALA A 70 -12.07 33.79 2.77
CA ALA A 70 -12.48 32.61 3.52
C ALA A 70 -14.00 32.43 3.50
N GLY A 71 -14.45 31.22 3.10
CA GLY A 71 -15.87 30.92 2.97
C GLY A 71 -16.49 31.32 1.61
N CYS A 72 -15.71 31.81 0.66
CA CYS A 72 -16.17 32.03 -0.71
C CYS A 72 -16.81 30.78 -1.29
N LYS A 73 -18.01 30.93 -1.88
CA LYS A 73 -18.82 29.86 -2.51
C LYS A 73 -19.21 30.21 -3.94
N SER A 74 -18.42 31.05 -4.60
CA SER A 74 -18.63 31.52 -5.97
C SER A 74 -17.47 31.05 -6.84
N GLN A 75 -17.75 30.18 -7.83
CA GLN A 75 -16.75 29.70 -8.78
C GLN A 75 -16.87 30.47 -10.06
N GLY A 76 -15.77 31.10 -10.53
CA GLY A 76 -15.72 31.92 -11.74
C GLY A 76 -15.58 31.14 -13.02
N SER A 77 -15.58 31.85 -14.14
CA SER A 77 -15.40 31.29 -15.50
C SER A 77 -13.95 30.93 -15.84
N PHE A 78 -13.02 31.16 -14.94
CA PHE A 78 -11.60 30.91 -15.14
C PHE A 78 -11.06 29.97 -14.07
N PHE A 79 -9.89 29.36 -14.34
CA PHE A 79 -9.18 28.56 -13.38
C PHE A 79 -7.67 28.69 -13.55
N PHE A 80 -6.98 28.51 -12.45
CA PHE A 80 -5.53 28.55 -12.35
C PHE A 80 -4.93 27.15 -12.53
N HIS A 81 -3.80 27.07 -13.26
CA HIS A 81 -3.02 25.86 -13.43
C HIS A 81 -1.53 26.19 -13.31
N ASP A 82 -0.80 25.41 -12.53
CA ASP A 82 0.63 25.56 -12.26
C ASP A 82 1.41 24.48 -12.99
N VAL A 83 2.49 24.87 -13.69
CA VAL A 83 3.37 23.99 -14.45
C VAL A 83 4.79 24.16 -13.94
N ASP A 84 5.26 23.17 -13.21
CA ASP A 84 6.63 23.13 -12.74
C ASP A 84 7.60 22.76 -13.87
N CYS A 85 8.72 23.48 -13.98
CA CYS A 85 9.81 23.20 -14.90
C CYS A 85 11.12 23.10 -14.11
N TYR A 86 11.93 22.11 -14.40
CA TYR A 86 13.15 21.81 -13.64
C TYR A 86 14.40 22.46 -14.22
N ASP A 87 14.35 22.91 -15.48
CA ASP A 87 15.44 23.59 -16.17
C ASP A 87 14.93 24.60 -17.20
N ALA A 88 15.84 25.40 -17.75
CA ALA A 88 15.51 26.45 -18.72
C ALA A 88 15.03 25.90 -20.07
N GLU A 89 15.52 24.73 -20.49
CA GLU A 89 15.13 24.10 -21.76
C GLU A 89 13.69 23.59 -21.67
N GLN A 90 13.33 22.90 -20.58
CA GLN A 90 11.96 22.48 -20.32
C GLN A 90 11.01 23.68 -20.22
N SER A 91 11.43 24.76 -19.55
CA SER A 91 10.63 25.95 -19.40
C SER A 91 10.36 26.61 -20.77
N GLN A 92 11.34 26.66 -21.67
CA GLN A 92 11.17 27.20 -23.01
C GLN A 92 10.27 26.30 -23.87
N ALA A 93 10.48 24.98 -23.83
CA ALA A 93 9.65 24.03 -24.55
C ALA A 93 8.19 24.04 -24.06
N ALA A 94 7.97 24.15 -22.76
CA ALA A 94 6.62 24.29 -22.19
C ALA A 94 5.93 25.58 -22.66
N LYS A 95 6.65 26.71 -22.67
CA LYS A 95 6.14 27.99 -23.19
C LYS A 95 5.67 27.86 -24.62
N GLU A 96 6.50 27.32 -25.51
CA GLU A 96 6.18 27.15 -26.92
C GLU A 96 4.97 26.26 -27.13
N LEU A 97 4.92 25.14 -26.43
CA LEU A 97 3.81 24.20 -26.45
C LEU A 97 2.50 24.85 -25.97
N ILE A 98 2.53 25.57 -24.83
CA ILE A 98 1.35 26.24 -24.28
C ILE A 98 0.82 27.28 -25.26
N LEU A 99 1.71 28.12 -25.85
CA LEU A 99 1.32 29.12 -26.80
C LEU A 99 0.80 28.56 -28.13
N SER A 100 1.37 27.43 -28.60
CA SER A 100 0.89 26.74 -29.80
C SER A 100 -0.51 26.18 -29.65
N LYS A 101 -0.93 25.83 -28.41
CA LYS A 101 -2.24 25.26 -28.08
C LYS A 101 -3.17 26.24 -27.36
N LYS A 102 -2.89 27.54 -27.36
CA LYS A 102 -3.61 28.55 -26.59
C LYS A 102 -5.14 28.53 -26.81
N GLU A 103 -5.60 28.32 -28.02
CA GLU A 103 -7.03 28.24 -28.36
C GLU A 103 -7.65 26.95 -27.84
N GLU A 104 -6.94 25.80 -27.98
CA GLU A 104 -7.42 24.48 -27.53
C GLU A 104 -7.64 24.45 -26.02
N ILE A 105 -6.71 25.03 -25.26
CA ILE A 105 -6.79 25.04 -23.79
C ILE A 105 -7.61 26.23 -23.24
N GLY A 106 -7.98 27.19 -24.08
CA GLY A 106 -8.67 28.41 -23.68
C GLY A 106 -7.80 29.31 -22.81
N LEU A 107 -6.54 29.52 -23.21
CA LEU A 107 -5.57 30.32 -22.48
C LEU A 107 -6.00 31.79 -22.41
N MET A 108 -6.01 32.35 -21.21
CA MET A 108 -6.32 33.74 -20.91
C MET A 108 -5.12 34.51 -20.40
N MET A 109 -4.19 33.82 -19.71
CA MET A 109 -2.95 34.40 -19.22
C MET A 109 -1.86 33.35 -19.14
N LEU A 110 -0.63 33.73 -19.45
CA LEU A 110 0.58 32.96 -19.25
C LEU A 110 1.65 33.82 -18.60
N GLU A 111 2.06 33.49 -17.39
CA GLU A 111 3.14 34.16 -16.69
C GLU A 111 4.22 33.19 -16.21
N LYS A 112 5.45 33.66 -16.15
CA LYS A 112 6.57 32.92 -15.62
C LYS A 112 6.51 32.93 -14.11
N SER A 113 6.60 31.74 -13.46
CA SER A 113 6.63 31.64 -12.01
C SER A 113 7.99 32.09 -11.45
N VAL A 114 8.03 32.38 -10.15
CA VAL A 114 9.29 32.75 -9.45
C VAL A 114 10.33 31.63 -9.55
N GLY A 115 9.88 30.37 -9.57
CA GLY A 115 10.73 29.17 -9.66
C GLY A 115 11.17 28.79 -11.06
N GLY A 116 10.75 29.53 -12.10
CA GLY A 116 11.12 29.25 -13.50
C GLY A 116 10.12 28.42 -14.30
N GLY A 117 9.05 27.92 -13.68
CA GLY A 117 7.90 27.28 -14.32
C GLY A 117 6.88 28.30 -14.86
N TRP A 118 5.67 27.86 -15.14
CA TRP A 118 4.62 28.66 -15.76
C TRP A 118 3.31 28.60 -14.98
N HIS A 119 2.71 29.78 -14.77
CA HIS A 119 1.34 29.92 -14.29
C HIS A 119 0.42 30.16 -15.48
N LEU A 120 -0.60 29.32 -15.66
CA LEU A 120 -1.62 29.46 -16.69
C LEU A 120 -2.94 29.80 -16.03
N VAL A 121 -3.64 30.74 -16.64
CA VAL A 121 -5.06 30.96 -16.38
C VAL A 121 -5.82 30.65 -17.66
N CYS A 122 -6.77 29.72 -17.55
CA CYS A 122 -7.53 29.28 -18.71
C CYS A 122 -9.04 29.43 -18.45
N ARG A 123 -9.81 29.46 -19.53
CA ARG A 123 -11.27 29.51 -19.51
C ARG A 123 -11.79 28.12 -19.10
N ARG A 124 -12.65 28.11 -18.11
CA ARG A 124 -13.30 26.89 -17.59
C ARG A 124 -14.45 26.49 -18.53
N VAL A 125 -14.65 25.20 -18.70
CA VAL A 125 -15.86 24.70 -19.37
C VAL A 125 -17.03 24.76 -18.36
N PRO A 126 -18.14 25.40 -18.73
CA PRO A 126 -19.32 25.49 -17.87
C PRO A 126 -19.79 24.11 -17.38
N GLY A 127 -20.26 24.02 -16.14
CA GLY A 127 -20.71 22.76 -15.55
C GLY A 127 -19.61 21.81 -15.12
N THR A 128 -18.33 22.20 -15.17
CA THR A 128 -17.20 21.38 -14.75
C THR A 128 -16.45 21.99 -13.57
N THR A 129 -15.79 21.12 -12.76
CA THR A 129 -14.97 21.56 -11.63
C THR A 129 -13.62 22.10 -12.08
N ILE A 130 -12.94 22.82 -11.20
CA ILE A 130 -11.57 23.29 -11.45
C ILE A 130 -10.65 22.10 -11.77
N LEU A 131 -10.74 21.01 -11.02
CA LEU A 131 -9.93 19.80 -11.22
C LEU A 131 -10.17 19.16 -12.59
N GLU A 132 -11.43 19.04 -13.04
CA GLU A 132 -11.76 18.49 -14.37
C GLU A 132 -11.15 19.33 -15.48
N ASN A 133 -11.12 20.65 -15.35
CA ASN A 133 -10.49 21.54 -16.32
C ASN A 133 -8.96 21.47 -16.27
N GLN A 134 -8.36 21.34 -15.10
CA GLN A 134 -6.91 21.13 -14.96
C GLN A 134 -6.48 19.81 -15.63
N VAL A 135 -7.25 18.74 -15.44
CA VAL A 135 -7.03 17.45 -16.15
C VAL A 135 -7.14 17.64 -17.66
N ARG A 136 -8.14 18.38 -18.15
CA ARG A 136 -8.31 18.67 -19.59
C ARG A 136 -7.08 19.37 -20.18
N VAL A 137 -6.57 20.40 -19.50
CA VAL A 137 -5.38 21.14 -19.93
C VAL A 137 -4.13 20.26 -19.87
N ALA A 138 -3.95 19.51 -18.78
CA ALA A 138 -2.83 18.58 -18.63
C ALA A 138 -2.82 17.50 -19.71
N MET A 139 -3.99 16.95 -20.07
CA MET A 139 -4.15 16.00 -21.18
C MET A 139 -3.78 16.62 -22.53
N ALA A 140 -4.30 17.82 -22.82
CA ALA A 140 -4.04 18.51 -24.07
C ALA A 140 -2.55 18.85 -24.27
N LEU A 141 -1.89 19.27 -23.19
CA LEU A 141 -0.48 19.68 -23.22
C LEU A 141 0.48 18.51 -22.94
N ARG A 142 0.02 17.40 -22.38
CA ARG A 142 0.86 16.32 -21.81
C ARG A 142 1.91 16.85 -20.82
N ILE A 143 1.50 17.80 -19.99
CA ILE A 143 2.33 18.42 -18.95
C ILE A 143 1.78 18.02 -17.60
N GLU A 144 2.67 17.62 -16.69
CA GLU A 144 2.35 17.25 -15.33
C GLU A 144 1.66 18.40 -14.57
N MET A 145 0.61 18.08 -13.80
CA MET A 145 -0.16 19.10 -13.08
C MET A 145 0.02 19.03 -11.56
N ASP A 146 0.06 20.18 -10.90
CA ASP A 146 -0.04 20.26 -9.43
C ASP A 146 -1.50 20.22 -8.98
N THR A 147 -1.92 19.09 -8.40
CA THR A 147 -3.29 18.92 -7.90
C THR A 147 -3.64 19.78 -6.68
N ASN A 148 -2.68 20.46 -6.07
CA ASN A 148 -2.94 21.36 -4.95
C ASN A 148 -3.57 22.69 -5.42
N THR A 149 -3.55 22.98 -6.72
CA THR A 149 -4.09 24.22 -7.28
C THR A 149 -5.60 24.18 -7.55
N LYS A 150 -6.27 23.06 -7.27
CA LYS A 150 -7.72 22.85 -7.46
C LYS A 150 -8.63 23.62 -6.50
N ASP A 151 -8.08 24.15 -5.41
CA ASP A 151 -8.89 24.81 -4.40
C ASP A 151 -9.47 26.14 -4.91
N LEU A 152 -10.75 26.39 -4.59
CA LEU A 152 -11.44 27.62 -4.98
C LEU A 152 -10.69 28.88 -4.49
N GLN A 153 -10.15 28.83 -3.29
CA GLN A 153 -9.45 29.95 -2.63
C GLN A 153 -7.94 29.97 -2.90
N ARG A 154 -7.49 29.27 -3.95
CA ARG A 154 -6.08 29.25 -4.32
C ARG A 154 -5.62 30.63 -4.72
N VAL A 155 -4.49 31.05 -4.16
CA VAL A 155 -3.77 32.25 -4.56
C VAL A 155 -2.47 31.88 -5.24
N CYS A 156 -2.08 32.66 -6.24
CA CYS A 156 -0.77 32.54 -6.85
C CYS A 156 0.08 33.78 -6.54
N PHE A 157 1.40 33.62 -6.53
CA PHE A 157 2.37 34.71 -6.37
C PHE A 157 2.76 35.24 -7.73
N SER A 158 2.39 36.49 -8.02
CA SER A 158 2.55 37.05 -9.32
C SER A 158 3.93 37.70 -9.49
N THR A 159 4.47 37.60 -10.69
CA THR A 159 5.78 38.21 -11.08
C THR A 159 5.61 39.61 -11.60
N SER A 160 6.57 40.12 -12.39
CA SER A 160 6.48 41.46 -12.96
C SER A 160 5.52 41.53 -14.18
N GLY A 161 5.24 42.72 -14.67
CA GLY A 161 4.49 42.95 -15.90
C GLY A 161 5.40 43.06 -17.13
N SER A 162 6.68 42.68 -17.05
CA SER A 162 7.57 42.65 -18.22
C SER A 162 7.15 41.59 -19.25
N GLU A 163 7.50 41.73 -20.50
CA GLU A 163 7.22 40.73 -21.56
C GLU A 163 7.91 39.38 -21.32
N GLU A 164 8.98 39.35 -20.52
CA GLU A 164 9.66 38.12 -20.11
C GLU A 164 8.88 37.34 -19.04
N ASP A 165 8.16 38.07 -18.18
CA ASP A 165 7.40 37.50 -17.08
C ASP A 165 5.93 37.25 -17.42
N LEU A 166 5.29 38.23 -18.09
CA LEU A 166 3.89 38.12 -18.52
C LEU A 166 3.86 37.98 -20.05
N VAL A 167 3.90 36.75 -20.51
CA VAL A 167 4.05 36.37 -21.92
C VAL A 167 2.75 36.53 -22.72
N TYR A 168 1.62 36.26 -22.09
CA TYR A 168 0.31 36.37 -22.73
C TYR A 168 -0.74 36.84 -21.73
N LEU A 169 -1.61 37.76 -22.17
CA LEU A 169 -2.74 38.26 -21.38
C LEU A 169 -3.89 38.63 -22.32
N ASP A 170 -5.06 38.03 -22.13
CA ASP A 170 -6.30 38.34 -22.82
C ASP A 170 -7.18 39.24 -21.94
N ASP A 171 -7.72 40.30 -22.51
CA ASP A 171 -8.53 41.30 -21.78
C ASP A 171 -9.87 40.73 -21.30
N GLY A 172 -10.37 39.68 -21.94
CA GLY A 172 -11.56 38.94 -21.44
C GLY A 172 -11.39 38.33 -20.04
N LEU A 173 -10.16 38.32 -19.53
CA LEU A 173 -9.90 37.84 -18.16
C LEU A 173 -10.43 38.79 -17.06
N PHE A 174 -10.63 40.04 -17.37
CA PHE A 174 -11.15 41.07 -16.45
C PHE A 174 -12.67 41.06 -16.32
N GLU A 175 -13.35 40.33 -17.18
CA GLU A 175 -14.79 40.20 -17.20
C GLU A 175 -15.22 38.83 -16.72
N GLU A 176 -16.26 38.76 -15.89
CA GLU A 176 -16.91 37.52 -15.52
C GLU A 176 -18.26 37.45 -16.24
N PRO A 177 -18.40 36.55 -17.23
CA PRO A 177 -19.62 36.48 -18.03
C PRO A 177 -20.83 35.90 -17.30
N MET A 178 -20.60 35.21 -16.19
CA MET A 178 -21.66 34.64 -15.36
C MET A 178 -22.10 35.65 -14.30
N SER A 179 -23.39 35.69 -13.98
CA SER A 179 -23.89 36.50 -12.87
C SER A 179 -23.45 35.93 -11.52
N THR A 180 -23.51 36.73 -10.47
CA THR A 180 -23.16 36.30 -9.10
C THR A 180 -23.97 35.08 -8.66
N GLU A 181 -25.30 35.12 -8.95
CA GLU A 181 -26.20 34.01 -8.61
C GLU A 181 -25.87 32.75 -9.38
N ALA A 182 -25.51 32.88 -10.66
CA ALA A 182 -25.11 31.74 -11.50
C ALA A 182 -23.82 31.11 -11.02
N CYS A 183 -22.80 31.89 -10.65
CA CYS A 183 -21.55 31.41 -10.09
C CYS A 183 -21.76 30.65 -8.77
N GLU A 184 -22.64 31.13 -7.90
CA GLU A 184 -22.96 30.47 -6.63
C GLU A 184 -23.80 29.21 -6.80
N GLN A 185 -24.79 29.25 -7.72
CA GLN A 185 -25.62 28.09 -8.01
C GLN A 185 -24.79 26.96 -8.62
N GLU A 186 -23.97 27.28 -9.61
CA GLU A 186 -23.08 26.30 -10.22
C GLU A 186 -22.12 25.69 -9.20
N TYR A 187 -21.52 26.50 -8.33
CA TYR A 187 -20.67 25.98 -7.25
C TYR A 187 -21.40 25.01 -6.33
N LYS A 188 -22.64 25.31 -5.95
CA LYS A 188 -23.48 24.41 -5.12
C LYS A 188 -23.75 23.09 -5.83
N LEU A 189 -24.14 23.13 -7.09
CA LEU A 189 -24.42 21.94 -7.91
C LEU A 189 -23.19 21.07 -8.10
N LEU A 190 -22.04 21.66 -8.40
CA LEU A 190 -20.76 20.93 -8.54
C LEU A 190 -20.31 20.31 -7.24
N LYS A 191 -20.45 21.01 -6.12
CA LYS A 191 -20.17 20.47 -4.79
C LYS A 191 -21.07 19.30 -4.42
N GLU A 192 -22.35 19.38 -4.75
CA GLU A 192 -23.30 18.30 -4.50
C GLU A 192 -23.00 17.08 -5.38
N ARG A 193 -22.66 17.29 -6.67
CA ARG A 193 -22.21 16.25 -7.59
C ARG A 193 -20.93 15.57 -7.07
N GLU A 194 -19.97 16.35 -6.63
CA GLU A 194 -18.72 15.85 -6.06
C GLU A 194 -18.97 15.07 -4.75
N ARG A 195 -19.89 15.53 -3.90
CA ARG A 195 -20.28 14.81 -2.68
C ARG A 195 -20.92 13.47 -3.01
N LYS A 196 -21.90 13.42 -3.93
CA LYS A 196 -22.55 12.18 -4.36
C LYS A 196 -21.55 11.18 -4.98
N ARG A 197 -20.61 11.68 -5.77
CA ARG A 197 -19.52 10.87 -6.33
C ARG A 197 -18.58 10.35 -5.24
N LEU A 198 -18.31 11.13 -4.20
CA LEU A 198 -17.50 10.75 -3.06
C LEU A 198 -18.16 9.71 -2.15
N GLU A 199 -19.49 9.70 -2.08
CA GLU A 199 -20.28 8.68 -1.38
C GLU A 199 -20.27 7.33 -2.12
N GLN A 200 -20.04 7.35 -3.45
CA GLN A 200 -19.95 6.16 -4.31
C GLN A 200 -18.53 5.59 -4.46
N VAL A 201 -17.50 6.32 -4.04
CA VAL A 201 -16.10 5.89 -4.10
C VAL A 201 -15.66 5.41 -2.72
N PRO A 202 -15.05 4.22 -2.60
CA PRO A 202 -14.52 3.72 -1.34
C PRO A 202 -13.59 4.75 -0.68
N LYS A 203 -13.73 4.95 0.63
CA LYS A 203 -13.05 6.00 1.43
C LYS A 203 -11.51 5.97 1.43
N GLY A 204 -10.86 5.17 0.60
CA GLY A 204 -9.40 5.03 0.51
C GLY A 204 -8.70 5.76 -0.64
N ALA A 205 -9.45 6.24 -1.65
CA ALA A 205 -8.89 6.74 -2.92
C ALA A 205 -8.52 8.24 -2.94
N LYS A 206 -8.28 8.88 -1.79
CA LYS A 206 -8.11 10.33 -1.69
C LYS A 206 -6.83 10.78 -1.00
N LYS A 207 -5.71 10.66 -1.70
CA LYS A 207 -4.66 11.69 -1.69
C LYS A 207 -4.21 11.87 -3.14
N ALA A 208 -4.67 12.95 -3.76
CA ALA A 208 -4.13 13.39 -5.03
C ALA A 208 -2.62 13.56 -4.87
N ASN A 209 -1.84 12.90 -5.73
CA ASN A 209 -0.41 13.14 -5.80
C ASN A 209 -0.17 14.61 -6.10
N LYS A 210 0.85 15.21 -5.48
CA LYS A 210 1.22 16.62 -5.74
C LYS A 210 1.50 16.82 -7.23
N HIS A 211 2.05 15.80 -7.88
CA HIS A 211 2.37 15.76 -9.32
C HIS A 211 1.54 14.65 -9.95
N TYR A 212 0.61 15.04 -10.82
CA TYR A 212 -0.34 14.15 -11.46
C TYR A 212 -0.26 14.22 -12.97
N ARG A 213 -0.21 13.06 -13.61
CA ARG A 213 -0.15 12.91 -15.07
C ARG A 213 -1.38 12.15 -15.55
N PRO A 214 -2.45 12.89 -15.90
CA PRO A 214 -3.73 12.26 -16.24
C PRO A 214 -3.68 11.33 -17.47
N TRP A 215 -2.69 11.48 -18.34
CA TRP A 215 -2.47 10.59 -19.49
C TRP A 215 -1.75 9.28 -19.15
N GLU A 216 -1.27 9.13 -17.92
CA GLU A 216 -0.67 7.88 -17.40
C GLU A 216 -1.68 7.04 -16.62
N GLU A 217 -2.84 7.59 -16.25
CA GLU A 217 -3.93 6.89 -15.59
C GLU A 217 -5.07 6.66 -16.58
N ASP A 218 -5.39 5.39 -16.88
CA ASP A 218 -6.58 5.05 -17.64
C ASP A 218 -7.85 5.46 -16.91
N GLY A 219 -8.59 6.38 -17.50
CA GLY A 219 -10.03 6.44 -17.62
C GLY A 219 -10.94 6.27 -16.42
N THR A 220 -10.63 6.76 -15.18
CA THR A 220 -11.60 6.77 -14.09
C THR A 220 -11.88 8.14 -13.50
N LEU A 221 -12.04 9.16 -14.36
CA LEU A 221 -12.64 10.44 -14.01
C LEU A 221 -13.55 10.92 -15.15
N GLY A 222 -14.78 10.46 -15.17
CA GLY A 222 -15.82 11.03 -16.01
C GLY A 222 -16.54 10.03 -16.88
N GLY A 223 -17.53 9.38 -16.32
CA GLY A 223 -18.61 8.79 -17.09
C GLY A 223 -19.53 9.89 -17.56
N ASP A 224 -19.92 9.76 -18.81
CA ASP A 224 -21.07 10.28 -19.49
C ASP A 224 -21.15 11.74 -19.93
N THR A 225 -21.37 11.78 -21.21
CA THR A 225 -21.86 12.82 -22.10
C THR A 225 -20.85 13.82 -22.65
N LEU A 226 -20.41 13.53 -23.85
CA LEU A 226 -20.70 14.35 -25.01
C LEU A 226 -20.25 13.61 -26.26
N GLY A 227 -21.25 13.38 -27.09
CA GLY A 227 -21.13 12.65 -28.32
C GLY A 227 -20.42 13.41 -29.43
N SER A 228 -20.02 12.59 -30.37
CA SER A 228 -19.89 12.85 -31.82
C SER A 228 -19.16 14.14 -32.20
N ASP A 229 -18.26 14.15 -33.03
CA ASP A 229 -17.90 13.41 -34.23
C ASP A 229 -16.64 14.01 -34.88
N PRO A 230 -16.26 13.51 -36.02
CA PRO A 230 -14.86 13.28 -36.36
C PRO A 230 -14.33 14.32 -37.35
N LEU A 231 -13.16 14.09 -37.73
CA LEU A 231 -12.44 14.61 -38.90
C LEU A 231 -11.06 15.16 -38.50
N CYS A 232 -10.07 14.47 -38.86
CA CYS A 232 -9.31 14.85 -40.02
C CYS A 232 -8.24 13.80 -40.31
N SER A 233 -8.41 13.36 -41.47
CA SER A 233 -7.45 12.73 -42.36
C SER A 233 -6.19 13.53 -42.60
N ALA A 234 -5.18 12.79 -42.89
CA ALA A 234 -4.16 13.04 -43.89
C ALA A 234 -2.88 13.79 -43.50
N GLY A 235 -1.82 13.05 -43.62
CA GLY A 235 -0.68 13.46 -44.43
C GLY A 235 0.56 13.85 -43.67
N CYS A 236 1.53 13.05 -43.59
CA CYS A 236 2.71 13.05 -44.42
C CYS A 236 3.70 11.97 -44.02
N ALA A 237 4.20 11.34 -45.04
CA ALA A 237 5.11 10.23 -45.00
C ALA A 237 6.58 10.68 -44.85
N GLN A 238 7.38 9.62 -44.58
CA GLN A 238 8.82 9.48 -44.83
C GLN A 238 9.76 10.04 -43.76
N GLN A 239 10.73 9.35 -43.23
CA GLN A 239 11.61 8.27 -43.63
C GLN A 239 12.40 7.81 -42.39
N GLY A 240 12.78 6.56 -42.38
CA GLY A 240 13.79 6.08 -41.42
C GLY A 240 13.61 4.58 -41.12
N GLN A 241 13.94 3.71 -42.04
CA GLN A 241 13.99 2.28 -41.85
C GLN A 241 15.10 1.90 -40.88
N THR A 242 14.69 1.29 -39.75
CA THR A 242 15.51 0.34 -38.98
C THR A 242 14.83 -1.03 -39.11
N PRO A 243 15.54 -2.14 -39.34
CA PRO A 243 14.90 -3.43 -39.54
C PRO A 243 14.22 -3.89 -38.26
N CYS A 244 12.91 -4.08 -38.31
CA CYS A 244 12.13 -4.74 -37.25
C CYS A 244 12.63 -6.16 -37.09
N VAL A 245 13.08 -6.54 -35.91
CA VAL A 245 13.21 -7.91 -35.49
C VAL A 245 11.80 -8.47 -35.44
N GLU A 246 11.44 -9.37 -36.35
CA GLU A 246 10.13 -9.99 -36.38
C GLU A 246 9.91 -10.78 -35.09
N THR A 247 8.89 -10.42 -34.31
CA THR A 247 8.46 -11.18 -33.13
C THR A 247 7.99 -12.58 -33.63
N PRO A 248 8.57 -13.69 -33.12
CA PRO A 248 8.17 -15.01 -33.56
C PRO A 248 6.73 -15.31 -33.16
N CYS A 249 5.94 -15.80 -34.08
CA CYS A 249 4.59 -16.29 -33.85
C CYS A 249 4.64 -17.52 -32.93
N VAL A 250 3.91 -17.50 -31.82
CA VAL A 250 3.81 -18.62 -30.87
C VAL A 250 2.58 -19.44 -31.23
N GLU A 251 2.71 -20.78 -31.27
CA GLU A 251 1.60 -21.66 -31.55
C GLU A 251 0.42 -21.44 -30.61
N ALA A 252 -0.81 -21.32 -31.15
CA ALA A 252 -1.98 -21.03 -30.33
C ALA A 252 -2.36 -22.22 -29.45
N THR A 253 -2.54 -21.97 -28.17
CA THR A 253 -3.00 -22.95 -27.17
C THR A 253 -4.51 -22.85 -26.94
N GLU A 254 -5.15 -23.84 -26.31
CA GLU A 254 -6.56 -23.76 -25.95
C GLU A 254 -6.87 -22.51 -25.11
N ARG A 255 -5.98 -22.16 -24.19
CA ARG A 255 -6.09 -20.94 -23.35
C ARG A 255 -6.09 -19.67 -24.21
N THR A 256 -5.15 -19.55 -25.14
CA THR A 256 -5.03 -18.34 -25.97
C THR A 256 -6.21 -18.19 -26.92
N ARG A 257 -6.70 -19.30 -27.50
CA ARG A 257 -7.94 -19.32 -28.30
C ARG A 257 -9.15 -18.89 -27.50
N PHE A 258 -9.29 -19.38 -26.27
CA PHE A 258 -10.39 -19.01 -25.38
C PHE A 258 -10.37 -17.50 -25.09
N VAL A 259 -9.22 -16.95 -24.65
CA VAL A 259 -9.08 -15.52 -24.34
C VAL A 259 -9.45 -14.66 -25.56
N PHE A 260 -8.94 -15.01 -26.72
CA PHE A 260 -9.20 -14.24 -27.93
C PHE A 260 -10.68 -14.30 -28.35
N ARG A 261 -11.31 -15.49 -28.28
CA ARG A 261 -12.74 -15.66 -28.56
C ARG A 261 -13.65 -14.93 -27.58
N GLU A 262 -13.31 -14.87 -26.31
CA GLU A 262 -14.07 -14.06 -25.34
C GLU A 262 -13.96 -12.56 -25.64
N CYS A 263 -12.78 -12.08 -26.06
CA CYS A 263 -12.63 -10.70 -26.52
C CYS A 263 -13.41 -10.41 -27.81
N MET A 264 -13.50 -11.38 -28.72
CA MET A 264 -14.37 -11.27 -29.92
C MET A 264 -15.86 -11.17 -29.55
N LYS A 265 -16.32 -11.98 -28.60
CA LYS A 265 -17.72 -11.96 -28.12
C LYS A 265 -18.07 -10.65 -27.43
N GLU A 266 -17.15 -10.06 -26.66
CA GLU A 266 -17.38 -8.78 -25.97
C GLU A 266 -17.63 -7.65 -26.96
N GLU A 267 -16.98 -7.69 -28.12
CA GLU A 267 -17.07 -6.68 -29.17
C GLU A 267 -18.00 -7.07 -30.34
N ASP A 268 -18.81 -8.15 -30.17
CA ASP A 268 -19.69 -8.70 -31.21
C ASP A 268 -19.00 -8.95 -32.57
N VAL A 269 -17.68 -9.29 -32.56
CA VAL A 269 -16.89 -9.58 -33.75
C VAL A 269 -16.93 -11.08 -34.05
N THR A 270 -17.25 -11.44 -35.28
CA THR A 270 -17.25 -12.82 -35.76
C THR A 270 -15.97 -13.18 -36.54
N GLU A 271 -15.71 -14.48 -36.79
CA GLU A 271 -14.62 -14.91 -37.62
C GLU A 271 -14.78 -14.42 -39.08
N ALA A 272 -15.99 -14.17 -39.54
CA ALA A 272 -16.27 -13.61 -40.86
C ALA A 272 -15.77 -12.15 -40.94
N ASP A 273 -16.00 -11.35 -39.90
CA ASP A 273 -15.60 -9.94 -39.84
C ASP A 273 -14.07 -9.76 -39.84
N LEU A 274 -13.32 -10.77 -39.31
CA LEU A 274 -11.85 -10.80 -39.37
C LEU A 274 -11.33 -11.02 -40.77
N ASN A 275 -12.11 -11.65 -41.63
CA ASN A 275 -11.72 -11.99 -43.02
C ASN A 275 -12.36 -11.09 -44.07
N GLU A 276 -13.25 -10.15 -43.67
CA GLU A 276 -13.93 -9.22 -44.56
C GLU A 276 -12.97 -8.16 -45.11
N GLU A 277 -12.97 -7.98 -46.43
CA GLU A 277 -12.12 -7.00 -47.08
C GLU A 277 -12.57 -5.57 -46.77
N GLY A 278 -11.72 -4.76 -46.15
CA GLY A 278 -11.99 -3.36 -45.70
C GLY A 278 -12.46 -3.22 -44.26
N GLY A 279 -13.01 -4.27 -43.60
CA GLY A 279 -13.43 -4.28 -42.20
C GLY A 279 -12.41 -4.82 -41.19
N ARG A 280 -11.58 -5.79 -41.67
CA ARG A 280 -10.67 -6.60 -40.82
C ARG A 280 -9.73 -5.82 -39.91
N HIS A 281 -9.21 -4.68 -40.36
CA HIS A 281 -8.31 -3.84 -39.55
C HIS A 281 -9.02 -3.29 -38.30
N ASN A 282 -10.25 -2.83 -38.43
CA ASN A 282 -11.07 -2.32 -37.31
C ASN A 282 -11.48 -3.46 -36.39
N SER A 283 -11.87 -4.63 -36.92
CA SER A 283 -12.24 -5.80 -36.14
C SER A 283 -11.07 -6.31 -35.28
N VAL A 284 -9.87 -6.41 -35.86
CA VAL A 284 -8.66 -6.74 -35.10
C VAL A 284 -8.34 -5.68 -34.06
N LYS A 285 -8.49 -4.39 -34.39
CA LYS A 285 -8.19 -3.27 -33.50
C LYS A 285 -9.04 -3.31 -32.22
N VAL A 286 -10.35 -3.52 -32.30
CA VAL A 286 -11.24 -3.56 -31.12
C VAL A 286 -10.94 -4.76 -30.24
N ILE A 287 -10.62 -5.92 -30.82
CA ILE A 287 -10.21 -7.12 -30.08
C ILE A 287 -8.89 -6.88 -29.32
N LEU A 288 -7.90 -6.25 -29.98
CA LEU A 288 -6.61 -5.94 -29.38
C LEU A 288 -6.73 -5.04 -28.15
N SER A 289 -7.73 -4.15 -28.10
CA SER A 289 -7.97 -3.28 -26.95
C SER A 289 -8.27 -4.06 -25.65
N HIS A 290 -8.79 -5.28 -25.78
CA HIS A 290 -9.08 -6.16 -24.64
C HIS A 290 -8.02 -7.24 -24.42
N CYS A 291 -7.53 -7.86 -25.49
CA CYS A 291 -6.64 -9.01 -25.36
C CYS A 291 -5.17 -8.62 -25.10
N ASN A 292 -4.73 -7.41 -25.42
CA ASN A 292 -3.34 -6.97 -25.22
C ASN A 292 -2.88 -7.02 -23.74
N ALA A 293 -3.81 -6.96 -22.78
CA ALA A 293 -3.53 -7.12 -21.36
C ALA A 293 -3.54 -8.59 -20.88
N LEU A 294 -4.01 -9.51 -21.71
CA LEU A 294 -4.23 -10.92 -21.37
C LEU A 294 -3.33 -11.90 -22.13
N LEU A 295 -2.90 -11.53 -23.33
CA LEU A 295 -2.04 -12.30 -24.20
C LEU A 295 -0.75 -11.53 -24.51
N THR A 296 0.30 -12.24 -24.89
CA THR A 296 1.51 -11.64 -25.46
C THR A 296 1.34 -11.41 -26.96
N GLU A 297 2.20 -10.57 -27.57
CA GLU A 297 2.20 -10.32 -29.01
C GLU A 297 2.30 -11.63 -29.81
N GLY A 298 3.24 -12.51 -29.46
CA GLY A 298 3.42 -13.79 -30.13
C GLY A 298 2.22 -14.74 -30.01
N GLU A 299 1.55 -14.77 -28.82
CA GLU A 299 0.33 -15.56 -28.60
C GLU A 299 -0.84 -15.01 -29.44
N THR A 300 -0.98 -13.68 -29.52
CA THR A 300 -2.01 -13.02 -30.34
C THR A 300 -1.81 -13.30 -31.81
N LEU A 301 -0.58 -13.21 -32.30
CA LEU A 301 -0.24 -13.57 -33.71
C LEU A 301 -0.51 -15.04 -34.00
N GLY A 302 -0.29 -15.93 -33.00
CA GLY A 302 -0.62 -17.33 -33.11
C GLY A 302 -2.10 -17.61 -33.34
N VAL A 303 -2.97 -16.94 -32.58
CA VAL A 303 -4.41 -17.07 -32.76
C VAL A 303 -4.89 -16.42 -34.06
N LEU A 304 -4.37 -15.25 -34.42
CA LEU A 304 -4.69 -14.61 -35.71
C LEU A 304 -4.29 -15.47 -36.92
N LYS A 305 -3.16 -16.19 -36.82
CA LYS A 305 -2.74 -17.12 -37.86
C LYS A 305 -3.74 -18.25 -38.09
N GLU A 306 -4.43 -18.71 -37.05
CA GLU A 306 -5.46 -19.74 -37.17
C GLU A 306 -6.79 -19.15 -37.69
N LEU A 307 -7.20 -17.98 -37.23
CA LEU A 307 -8.49 -17.38 -37.59
C LEU A 307 -8.44 -16.62 -38.92
N MET A 308 -7.27 -16.16 -39.35
CA MET A 308 -7.05 -15.35 -40.56
C MET A 308 -5.84 -15.92 -41.38
N PRO A 309 -5.84 -17.20 -41.81
CA PRO A 309 -4.65 -17.84 -42.35
C PRO A 309 -4.05 -17.10 -43.53
N ASP A 310 -4.87 -16.46 -44.37
CA ASP A 310 -4.41 -15.74 -45.59
C ASP A 310 -3.96 -14.31 -45.31
N ASN A 311 -4.40 -13.70 -44.16
CA ASN A 311 -4.23 -12.25 -43.93
C ASN A 311 -3.49 -11.91 -42.62
N TRP A 312 -3.22 -12.87 -41.72
CA TRP A 312 -2.57 -12.61 -40.44
C TRP A 312 -1.19 -11.95 -40.57
N ASN A 313 -0.50 -12.22 -41.70
CA ASN A 313 0.82 -11.68 -41.97
C ASN A 313 0.79 -10.43 -42.85
N ASP A 314 -0.38 -9.90 -43.17
CA ASP A 314 -0.52 -8.60 -43.82
C ASP A 314 0.21 -7.52 -42.99
N ARG A 315 1.01 -6.70 -43.67
CA ARG A 315 1.80 -5.66 -43.07
C ARG A 315 0.95 -4.73 -42.16
N ASN A 316 -0.24 -4.36 -42.61
CA ASN A 316 -1.12 -3.50 -41.86
C ASN A 316 -1.62 -4.16 -40.57
N ILE A 317 -1.87 -5.46 -40.56
CA ILE A 317 -2.27 -6.23 -39.38
C ILE A 317 -1.09 -6.41 -38.42
N ARG A 318 0.09 -6.74 -38.94
CA ARG A 318 1.30 -6.88 -38.12
C ARG A 318 1.72 -5.56 -37.49
N ASP A 319 1.70 -4.47 -38.22
CA ASP A 319 2.02 -3.14 -37.71
C ASP A 319 1.00 -2.73 -36.63
N LEU A 320 -0.30 -3.05 -36.81
CA LEU A 320 -1.35 -2.81 -35.83
C LEU A 320 -1.11 -3.60 -34.54
N VAL A 321 -0.85 -4.92 -34.65
CA VAL A 321 -0.59 -5.77 -33.48
C VAL A 321 0.66 -5.27 -32.75
N SER A 322 1.75 -5.03 -33.46
CA SER A 322 3.00 -4.52 -32.87
C SER A 322 2.81 -3.18 -32.18
N ALA A 323 2.05 -2.24 -32.78
CA ALA A 323 1.74 -0.96 -32.15
C ALA A 323 0.99 -1.14 -30.83
N TYR A 324 -0.01 -2.03 -30.78
CA TYR A 324 -0.76 -2.28 -29.53
C TYR A 324 0.12 -2.86 -28.44
N TYR A 325 1.07 -3.72 -28.75
CA TYR A 325 1.98 -4.31 -27.78
C TYR A 325 3.18 -3.43 -27.44
N THR A 326 3.58 -2.51 -28.30
CA THR A 326 4.65 -1.56 -28.05
C THR A 326 4.13 -0.32 -27.32
N ASP A 327 3.01 0.26 -27.82
CA ASP A 327 2.47 1.55 -27.36
C ASP A 327 1.42 1.40 -26.24
N TYR A 328 0.64 0.32 -26.26
CA TYR A 328 -0.52 0.12 -25.37
C TYR A 328 -0.38 -1.06 -24.41
N TYR A 329 0.63 -1.90 -24.55
CA TYR A 329 0.86 -3.03 -23.64
C TYR A 329 1.56 -2.57 -22.38
N HIS A 330 0.83 -2.59 -21.27
CA HIS A 330 1.38 -2.33 -19.94
C HIS A 330 1.20 -3.56 -19.06
N GLN A 331 2.29 -4.25 -18.72
CA GLN A 331 2.30 -5.42 -17.83
C GLN A 331 1.69 -5.18 -16.43
N ASN A 332 1.44 -3.91 -16.06
CA ASN A 332 0.90 -3.49 -14.78
C ASN A 332 -0.46 -2.80 -14.88
N GLN A 333 -1.15 -2.87 -16.03
CA GLN A 333 -2.51 -2.33 -16.15
C GLN A 333 -3.46 -3.06 -15.20
N ARG A 334 -4.29 -2.30 -14.48
CA ARG A 334 -5.43 -2.88 -13.77
C ARG A 334 -6.41 -3.43 -14.81
N LEU A 335 -6.55 -4.74 -14.82
CA LEU A 335 -7.52 -5.41 -15.67
C LEU A 335 -8.93 -4.87 -15.43
N THR A 336 -9.69 -4.63 -16.49
CA THR A 336 -11.12 -4.31 -16.41
C THR A 336 -11.89 -5.47 -15.77
N LEU A 337 -13.15 -5.28 -15.41
CA LEU A 337 -13.98 -6.37 -14.87
C LEU A 337 -14.11 -7.52 -15.86
N PHE A 338 -14.28 -7.21 -17.15
CA PHE A 338 -14.28 -8.19 -18.23
C PHE A 338 -12.95 -8.96 -18.30
N GLN A 339 -11.82 -8.25 -18.39
CA GLN A 339 -10.50 -8.87 -18.45
C GLN A 339 -10.17 -9.74 -17.24
N LYS A 340 -10.60 -9.34 -16.02
CA LYS A 340 -10.46 -10.15 -14.82
C LYS A 340 -11.29 -11.42 -14.86
N ARG A 341 -12.49 -11.37 -15.45
CA ARG A 341 -13.33 -12.55 -15.67
C ARG A 341 -12.61 -13.51 -16.62
N VAL A 342 -12.24 -13.03 -17.82
CA VAL A 342 -11.57 -13.82 -18.85
C VAL A 342 -10.25 -14.39 -18.35
N PHE A 343 -9.46 -13.62 -17.62
CA PHE A 343 -8.21 -14.08 -17.01
C PHE A 343 -8.41 -15.25 -16.05
N ARG A 344 -9.44 -15.19 -15.19
CA ARG A 344 -9.78 -16.28 -14.25
C ARG A 344 -10.26 -17.54 -14.99
N GLU A 345 -11.12 -17.36 -15.98
CA GLU A 345 -11.65 -18.47 -16.76
C GLU A 345 -10.57 -19.11 -17.64
N SER A 346 -9.66 -18.32 -18.22
CA SER A 346 -8.57 -18.82 -19.04
C SER A 346 -7.54 -19.64 -18.25
N LYS A 347 -7.35 -19.36 -16.96
CA LYS A 347 -6.48 -20.18 -16.09
C LYS A 347 -7.01 -21.60 -15.91
N ARG A 348 -8.34 -21.81 -15.98
CA ARG A 348 -8.96 -23.13 -15.88
C ARG A 348 -8.81 -24.00 -17.14
N ILE A 349 -8.50 -23.39 -18.28
CA ILE A 349 -8.40 -24.07 -19.58
C ILE A 349 -6.99 -24.58 -19.87
N GLY A 350 -5.96 -24.02 -19.18
CA GLY A 350 -4.56 -24.43 -19.35
C GLY A 350 -4.14 -25.68 -18.57
N ASP A 351 -5.00 -26.18 -17.70
CA ASP A 351 -4.68 -27.35 -16.88
C ASP A 351 -5.13 -28.63 -17.57
N THR A 352 -4.17 -29.46 -17.97
CA THR A 352 -4.37 -30.87 -18.29
C THR A 352 -5.08 -31.54 -17.12
N PRO A 353 -6.12 -32.38 -17.32
CA PRO A 353 -6.80 -33.04 -16.22
C PRO A 353 -5.82 -33.94 -15.47
N GLY A 354 -5.33 -33.48 -14.33
CA GLY A 354 -4.37 -34.21 -13.51
C GLY A 354 -3.65 -33.43 -12.44
N THR A 355 -3.65 -32.12 -12.48
CA THR A 355 -3.18 -31.29 -11.36
C THR A 355 -4.08 -30.08 -11.22
N GLU A 356 -4.94 -30.11 -10.21
CA GLU A 356 -5.53 -28.91 -9.64
C GLU A 356 -4.37 -28.06 -9.12
N GLU A 357 -3.83 -27.13 -9.93
CA GLU A 357 -3.24 -25.92 -9.41
C GLU A 357 -4.41 -25.04 -8.92
N GLU A 358 -4.97 -25.43 -7.74
CA GLU A 358 -5.56 -24.50 -6.83
C GLU A 358 -4.68 -23.24 -6.85
N GLU A 359 -5.26 -22.03 -6.91
CA GLU A 359 -4.64 -20.81 -6.35
C GLU A 359 -3.74 -21.31 -5.25
N ALA A 360 -2.46 -20.96 -5.24
CA ALA A 360 -1.54 -21.56 -4.29
C ALA A 360 -2.13 -21.33 -2.89
N ASP A 361 -3.06 -22.18 -2.59
CA ASP A 361 -3.60 -22.41 -1.27
C ASP A 361 -2.33 -22.76 -0.55
N VAL A 362 -1.89 -21.87 0.32
CA VAL A 362 -0.69 -22.05 1.11
C VAL A 362 -0.95 -23.31 1.94
N ARG A 363 -0.78 -24.49 1.32
CA ARG A 363 -1.10 -25.77 1.94
C ARG A 363 -0.18 -25.93 3.14
N LEU A 364 -0.72 -25.51 4.26
CA LEU A 364 -0.08 -25.78 5.52
C LEU A 364 0.12 -27.29 5.65
N PRO A 365 1.30 -27.77 6.05
CA PRO A 365 1.50 -29.16 6.34
C PRO A 365 0.56 -29.60 7.47
N LYS A 366 0.39 -30.89 7.67
CA LYS A 366 -0.48 -31.43 8.73
C LYS A 366 -0.18 -30.77 10.07
N MET A 367 -1.17 -30.05 10.63
CA MET A 367 -1.05 -29.29 11.86
C MET A 367 -1.24 -30.18 13.11
N PRO A 368 -0.62 -29.83 14.25
CA PRO A 368 -0.84 -30.51 15.51
C PRO A 368 -2.26 -30.29 16.05
N GLN A 369 -2.68 -31.13 16.99
CA GLN A 369 -3.96 -31.00 17.70
C GLN A 369 -4.09 -29.60 18.32
N GLY A 370 -5.30 -29.08 18.37
CA GLY A 370 -5.63 -27.72 18.78
C GLY A 370 -5.56 -26.76 17.59
N VAL A 371 -4.42 -26.71 16.90
CA VAL A 371 -4.26 -25.87 15.69
C VAL A 371 -5.06 -26.43 14.52
N LYS A 372 -5.02 -27.76 14.33
CA LYS A 372 -5.81 -28.46 13.31
C LYS A 372 -7.30 -28.19 13.50
N GLU A 373 -7.81 -28.40 14.70
CA GLU A 373 -9.22 -28.18 15.04
C GLU A 373 -9.64 -26.71 14.85
N SER A 374 -8.74 -25.78 15.15
CA SER A 374 -8.96 -24.35 14.94
C SER A 374 -9.16 -24.01 13.45
N ILE A 375 -8.30 -24.56 12.59
CA ILE A 375 -8.39 -24.35 11.14
C ILE A 375 -9.63 -25.04 10.56
N GLU A 376 -9.93 -26.27 10.99
CA GLU A 376 -11.12 -26.99 10.54
C GLU A 376 -12.43 -26.30 10.94
N ALA A 377 -12.47 -25.65 12.12
CA ALA A 377 -13.64 -24.93 12.60
C ALA A 377 -13.91 -23.63 11.81
N VAL A 378 -12.90 -23.00 11.26
CA VAL A 378 -13.01 -21.74 10.50
C VAL A 378 -13.05 -21.98 8.99
N GLY A 379 -12.50 -23.10 8.54
CA GLY A 379 -12.39 -23.48 7.13
C GLY A 379 -10.98 -23.30 6.56
N SER A 380 -10.63 -24.15 5.59
CA SER A 380 -9.28 -24.20 5.00
C SER A 380 -8.88 -22.89 4.28
N ALA A 381 -9.83 -22.18 3.71
CA ALA A 381 -9.60 -20.90 3.05
C ALA A 381 -9.07 -19.81 4.01
N LEU A 382 -9.36 -19.94 5.30
CA LEU A 382 -8.88 -19.04 6.36
C LEU A 382 -7.75 -19.66 7.20
N ALA A 383 -7.07 -20.70 6.71
CA ALA A 383 -6.07 -21.43 7.46
C ALA A 383 -4.91 -20.53 7.95
N MET A 384 -4.31 -19.71 7.09
CA MET A 384 -3.24 -18.78 7.49
C MET A 384 -3.74 -17.62 8.39
N PRO A 385 -4.87 -16.96 8.10
CA PRO A 385 -5.49 -16.02 9.03
C PRO A 385 -5.74 -16.63 10.42
N THR A 386 -6.35 -17.82 10.49
CA THR A 386 -6.61 -18.52 11.76
C THR A 386 -5.32 -18.84 12.50
N LEU A 387 -4.34 -19.44 11.82
CA LEU A 387 -3.03 -19.73 12.39
C LEU A 387 -2.36 -18.46 12.96
N THR A 388 -2.38 -17.39 12.20
CA THR A 388 -1.81 -16.10 12.63
C THR A 388 -2.53 -15.53 13.85
N ALA A 389 -3.86 -15.69 13.91
CA ALA A 389 -4.68 -15.19 15.01
C ALA A 389 -4.48 -15.96 16.32
N ILE A 390 -4.31 -17.30 16.26
CA ILE A 390 -4.19 -18.15 17.47
C ILE A 390 -2.77 -18.24 18.02
N CYS A 391 -1.74 -17.98 17.22
CA CYS A 391 -0.36 -18.04 17.73
C CYS A 391 -0.10 -17.07 18.90
N PRO A 392 -0.64 -15.84 18.96
CA PRO A 392 -0.57 -15.00 20.16
C PRO A 392 -1.27 -15.62 21.38
N CYS A 393 -2.37 -16.37 21.21
CA CYS A 393 -3.02 -17.11 22.29
C CYS A 393 -2.09 -18.18 22.85
N ILE A 394 -1.53 -19.02 21.97
CA ILE A 394 -0.59 -20.09 22.34
C ILE A 394 0.64 -19.50 23.03
N GLY A 395 1.19 -18.38 22.50
CA GLY A 395 2.31 -17.67 23.12
C GLY A 395 1.97 -17.10 24.50
N ALA A 396 0.74 -16.65 24.71
CA ALA A 396 0.27 -16.16 26.01
C ALA A 396 0.05 -17.31 27.01
N LEU A 397 -0.37 -18.46 26.55
CA LEU A 397 -0.53 -19.66 27.38
C LEU A 397 0.83 -20.29 27.75
N ALA A 398 1.75 -20.41 26.81
CA ALA A 398 3.10 -20.90 27.03
C ALA A 398 4.00 -19.81 27.67
N THR A 399 3.50 -19.17 28.69
CA THR A 399 4.04 -17.95 29.31
C THR A 399 5.46 -18.15 29.91
N GLY A 400 5.82 -19.37 30.28
CA GLY A 400 7.14 -19.70 30.84
C GLY A 400 8.21 -20.03 29.81
N VAL A 401 7.84 -20.19 28.55
CA VAL A 401 8.77 -20.60 27.48
C VAL A 401 9.58 -19.43 26.98
N VAL A 402 10.89 -19.56 26.98
CA VAL A 402 11.84 -18.58 26.44
C VAL A 402 12.62 -19.22 25.31
N LEU A 403 12.39 -18.77 24.09
CA LEU A 403 13.06 -19.25 22.90
C LEU A 403 14.37 -18.45 22.68
N ASP A 404 15.47 -19.16 22.50
CA ASP A 404 16.68 -18.51 21.97
C ASP A 404 16.55 -18.37 20.45
N VAL A 405 16.61 -17.13 19.97
CA VAL A 405 16.54 -16.80 18.56
C VAL A 405 17.82 -16.04 18.19
N HIS A 406 18.70 -16.70 17.47
CA HIS A 406 20.00 -16.16 17.04
C HIS A 406 20.80 -15.56 18.19
N GLY A 407 20.89 -16.27 19.31
CA GLY A 407 21.62 -15.88 20.52
C GLY A 407 20.91 -14.86 21.40
N LYS A 408 19.62 -14.59 21.16
CA LYS A 408 18.80 -13.70 21.98
C LYS A 408 17.63 -14.44 22.57
N LYS A 409 17.61 -14.52 23.89
CA LYS A 409 16.49 -15.12 24.64
C LYS A 409 15.26 -14.24 24.58
N ARG A 410 14.16 -14.76 24.09
CA ARG A 410 12.90 -14.03 23.92
C ARG A 410 11.69 -14.90 24.26
N GLY A 411 10.70 -14.30 24.90
CA GLY A 411 9.39 -14.91 25.08
C GLY A 411 8.66 -15.07 23.73
N LEU A 412 7.58 -15.82 23.75
CA LEU A 412 6.71 -16.02 22.57
C LEU A 412 5.71 -14.85 22.40
N ASN A 413 6.24 -13.65 22.45
CA ASN A 413 5.46 -12.42 22.28
C ASN A 413 5.13 -12.20 20.80
N LEU A 414 3.85 -12.13 20.47
CA LEU A 414 3.36 -11.98 19.10
C LEU A 414 2.28 -10.88 19.03
N ILE A 415 2.27 -10.18 17.91
CA ILE A 415 1.24 -9.20 17.56
C ILE A 415 0.69 -9.62 16.20
N ALA A 416 -0.56 -10.03 16.15
CA ALA A 416 -1.23 -10.46 14.93
C ALA A 416 -2.27 -9.45 14.46
N TYR A 417 -2.38 -9.29 13.16
CA TYR A 417 -3.46 -8.54 12.53
C TYR A 417 -4.04 -9.32 11.36
N ILE A 418 -5.34 -9.61 11.45
CA ILE A 418 -6.09 -10.28 10.38
C ILE A 418 -6.80 -9.20 9.57
N ALA A 419 -6.30 -8.97 8.37
CA ALA A 419 -6.81 -7.96 7.46
C ALA A 419 -7.77 -8.59 6.45
N GLY A 420 -9.00 -8.10 6.41
CA GLY A 420 -9.98 -8.54 5.44
C GLY A 420 -11.08 -7.49 5.26
N ASP A 421 -11.71 -7.50 4.09
CA ASP A 421 -12.83 -6.64 3.80
C ASP A 421 -14.08 -7.00 4.63
N PHE A 422 -15.16 -6.24 4.48
CA PHE A 422 -16.41 -6.60 5.13
C PHE A 422 -16.90 -7.96 4.60
N ALA A 423 -17.56 -8.74 5.47
CA ALA A 423 -18.07 -10.08 5.18
C ALA A 423 -17.00 -11.11 4.71
N SER A 424 -15.73 -10.93 5.07
CA SER A 424 -14.64 -11.85 4.68
C SER A 424 -14.43 -13.04 5.62
N GLY A 425 -15.38 -13.35 6.51
CA GLY A 425 -15.32 -14.49 7.44
C GLY A 425 -14.43 -14.26 8.68
N LYS A 426 -13.95 -13.04 8.92
CA LYS A 426 -13.11 -12.74 10.11
C LYS A 426 -13.76 -13.09 11.44
N GLY A 427 -15.08 -12.96 11.53
CA GLY A 427 -15.85 -13.26 12.76
C GLY A 427 -15.81 -14.73 13.18
N ASP A 428 -15.53 -15.63 12.25
CA ASP A 428 -15.45 -17.08 12.55
C ASP A 428 -14.20 -17.44 13.38
N ILE A 429 -13.24 -16.51 13.49
CA ILE A 429 -12.03 -16.66 14.30
C ILE A 429 -12.32 -16.42 15.78
N ASP A 430 -13.31 -15.59 16.14
CA ASP A 430 -13.61 -15.20 17.51
C ASP A 430 -13.88 -16.40 18.44
N PRO A 431 -14.77 -17.37 18.09
CA PRO A 431 -15.04 -18.53 18.94
C PRO A 431 -13.80 -19.41 19.18
N VAL A 432 -12.90 -19.44 18.20
CA VAL A 432 -11.66 -20.22 18.29
C VAL A 432 -10.67 -19.57 19.26
N VAL A 433 -10.52 -18.23 19.20
CA VAL A 433 -9.71 -17.45 20.14
C VAL A 433 -10.24 -17.62 21.56
N ASP A 434 -11.57 -17.57 21.74
CA ASP A 434 -12.23 -17.76 23.03
C ASP A 434 -11.99 -19.18 23.58
N ALA A 435 -12.02 -20.21 22.73
CA ALA A 435 -11.72 -21.59 23.13
C ALA A 435 -10.27 -21.72 23.65
N TRP A 436 -9.27 -21.14 22.96
CA TRP A 436 -7.89 -21.14 23.43
C TRP A 436 -7.70 -20.44 24.78
N MET A 437 -8.37 -19.31 24.99
CA MET A 437 -8.21 -18.49 26.18
C MET A 437 -9.21 -18.78 27.29
N SER A 438 -10.08 -19.78 27.12
CA SER A 438 -11.23 -20.07 28.01
C SER A 438 -10.88 -20.22 29.49
N GLU A 439 -9.81 -20.93 29.83
CA GLU A 439 -9.36 -21.10 31.21
C GLU A 439 -8.86 -19.79 31.84
N VAL A 440 -8.09 -19.00 31.06
CA VAL A 440 -7.61 -17.69 31.52
C VAL A 440 -8.78 -16.73 31.71
N MET A 441 -9.74 -16.72 30.77
CA MET A 441 -10.95 -15.88 30.88
C MET A 441 -11.82 -16.27 32.06
N ALA A 442 -11.90 -17.56 32.39
CA ALA A 442 -12.63 -18.04 33.59
C ALA A 442 -11.98 -17.52 34.88
N LEU A 443 -10.65 -17.58 35.00
CA LEU A 443 -9.92 -17.00 36.13
C LEU A 443 -10.08 -15.47 36.19
N ASP A 444 -9.96 -14.80 35.06
CA ASP A 444 -10.13 -13.35 34.97
C ASP A 444 -11.55 -12.91 35.39
N LYS A 445 -12.56 -13.72 35.08
CA LYS A 445 -13.94 -13.46 35.54
C LYS A 445 -14.02 -13.46 37.06
N MET A 446 -13.36 -14.41 37.74
CA MET A 446 -13.30 -14.44 39.20
C MET A 446 -12.60 -13.20 39.78
N TYR A 447 -11.48 -12.79 39.18
CA TYR A 447 -10.76 -11.59 39.58
C TYR A 447 -11.60 -10.32 39.36
N LYS A 448 -12.28 -10.18 38.25
CA LYS A 448 -13.19 -9.07 37.97
C LYS A 448 -14.34 -9.00 38.97
N THR A 449 -14.89 -10.14 39.39
CA THR A 449 -15.91 -10.16 40.47
C THR A 449 -15.35 -9.59 41.77
N GLN A 450 -14.12 -9.93 42.17
CA GLN A 450 -13.48 -9.38 43.34
C GLN A 450 -13.24 -7.85 43.24
N GLU A 451 -12.86 -7.38 42.03
CA GLU A 451 -12.75 -5.94 41.78
C GLU A 451 -14.10 -5.20 41.93
N ASP A 452 -15.17 -5.81 41.41
CA ASP A 452 -16.51 -5.22 41.51
C ASP A 452 -17.02 -5.17 42.95
N GLU A 453 -16.72 -6.20 43.76
CA GLU A 453 -16.98 -6.19 45.21
C GLU A 453 -16.18 -5.10 45.91
N TRP A 454 -14.89 -4.91 45.56
CA TRP A 454 -14.08 -3.83 46.08
C TRP A 454 -14.64 -2.46 45.69
N ARG A 455 -15.04 -2.27 44.45
CA ARG A 455 -15.67 -1.02 43.99
C ARG A 455 -16.94 -0.69 44.75
N ALA A 456 -17.79 -1.71 45.05
CA ALA A 456 -18.98 -1.57 45.83
C ALA A 456 -18.65 -1.18 47.30
N LYS A 457 -17.66 -1.81 47.92
CA LYS A 457 -17.16 -1.47 49.25
C LYS A 457 -16.59 -0.06 49.35
N LYS A 458 -15.80 0.34 48.33
CA LYS A 458 -15.23 1.68 48.20
C LYS A 458 -16.32 2.76 48.07
N LEU A 459 -17.35 2.48 47.28
CA LEU A 459 -18.49 3.40 47.12
C LEU A 459 -19.26 3.56 48.44
N ALA A 460 -19.49 2.45 49.15
CA ALA A 460 -20.14 2.45 50.45
C ALA A 460 -19.32 3.13 51.56
N ALA A 461 -18.00 3.15 51.43
CA ALA A 461 -17.07 3.77 52.36
C ALA A 461 -16.69 5.22 52.00
N LYS A 462 -17.29 5.84 51.00
CA LYS A 462 -16.92 7.18 50.47
C LYS A 462 -16.81 8.27 51.53
N ASN A 463 -17.56 8.15 52.64
CA ASN A 463 -17.57 9.13 53.77
C ASN A 463 -16.80 8.62 55.00
N LYS A 464 -16.10 7.47 54.91
CA LYS A 464 -15.33 6.91 56.02
C LYS A 464 -13.87 7.34 55.90
N LYS A 465 -13.19 7.47 57.09
CA LYS A 465 -11.76 7.81 57.14
C LYS A 465 -10.87 6.73 56.53
N GLU A 466 -11.25 5.47 56.61
CA GLU A 466 -10.53 4.36 56.03
C GLU A 466 -11.21 3.91 54.73
N GLN A 467 -10.48 3.96 53.65
CA GLN A 467 -10.92 3.50 52.35
C GLN A 467 -10.36 2.07 52.14
N PRO A 468 -11.12 1.15 51.55
CA PRO A 468 -10.61 -0.20 51.24
C PRO A 468 -9.48 -0.12 50.19
N GLU A 469 -8.36 -0.78 50.44
CA GLU A 469 -7.24 -0.91 49.50
C GLU A 469 -7.68 -1.56 48.20
N GLU A 470 -7.13 -1.10 47.10
CA GLU A 470 -7.38 -1.66 45.77
C GLU A 470 -6.67 -3.00 45.61
N PRO A 471 -7.38 -4.07 45.25
CA PRO A 471 -6.76 -5.38 45.03
C PRO A 471 -5.97 -5.38 43.74
N LYS A 472 -4.70 -5.73 43.78
CA LYS A 472 -3.84 -5.89 42.59
C LYS A 472 -3.98 -7.31 42.03
N LEU A 473 -5.02 -7.52 41.24
CA LEU A 473 -5.38 -8.85 40.72
C LEU A 473 -4.73 -9.11 39.37
N PRO A 474 -4.24 -10.36 39.13
CA PRO A 474 -3.49 -10.71 37.92
C PRO A 474 -4.40 -11.01 36.72
N VAL A 475 -5.24 -10.05 36.34
CA VAL A 475 -6.08 -10.15 35.13
C VAL A 475 -5.19 -10.15 33.89
N ARG A 476 -5.36 -11.16 33.03
CA ARG A 476 -4.51 -11.36 31.85
C ARG A 476 -5.20 -11.08 30.52
N CYS A 477 -6.50 -11.27 30.38
CA CYS A 477 -7.25 -10.88 29.18
C CYS A 477 -7.67 -9.41 29.27
N LEU A 478 -6.91 -8.55 28.58
CA LEU A 478 -7.01 -7.09 28.65
C LEU A 478 -7.67 -6.51 27.41
N THR A 479 -8.61 -5.59 27.61
CA THR A 479 -9.22 -4.88 26.49
C THR A 479 -8.27 -3.83 25.91
N LEU A 480 -8.26 -3.69 24.57
CA LEU A 480 -7.58 -2.59 23.87
C LEU A 480 -8.34 -1.26 23.98
N ASN A 481 -9.57 -1.28 24.50
CA ASN A 481 -10.31 -0.06 24.84
C ASN A 481 -9.89 0.45 26.23
N ASN A 482 -8.67 0.95 26.35
CA ASN A 482 -8.04 1.28 27.62
C ASN A 482 -7.21 2.57 27.50
N THR A 483 -6.71 3.09 28.63
CA THR A 483 -5.67 4.11 28.68
C THR A 483 -4.31 3.47 28.88
N VAL A 484 -3.25 4.14 28.43
CA VAL A 484 -1.86 3.67 28.61
C VAL A 484 -1.54 3.45 30.09
N ALA A 485 -2.05 4.31 30.98
CA ALA A 485 -1.82 4.21 32.42
C ALA A 485 -2.44 2.95 33.01
N ASN A 486 -3.72 2.73 32.78
CA ASN A 486 -4.42 1.55 33.31
C ASN A 486 -3.91 0.26 32.69
N LEU A 487 -3.58 0.27 31.39
CA LEU A 487 -2.99 -0.89 30.74
C LEU A 487 -1.61 -1.23 31.34
N ALA A 488 -0.78 -0.22 31.61
CA ALA A 488 0.54 -0.42 32.23
C ALA A 488 0.41 -1.04 33.63
N GLU A 489 -0.55 -0.57 34.45
CA GLU A 489 -0.84 -1.12 35.76
C GLU A 489 -1.33 -2.59 35.67
N ARG A 490 -2.26 -2.88 34.76
CA ARG A 490 -2.72 -4.25 34.50
C ARG A 490 -1.57 -5.17 34.11
N LEU A 491 -0.71 -4.73 33.20
CA LEU A 491 0.46 -5.51 32.76
C LEU A 491 1.50 -5.71 33.86
N ALA A 492 1.65 -4.75 34.79
CA ALA A 492 2.51 -4.91 35.97
C ALA A 492 1.96 -5.96 36.95
N ASN A 493 0.63 -6.09 37.03
CA ASN A 493 -0.04 -7.02 37.96
C ASN A 493 -0.14 -8.45 37.44
N THR A 494 0.37 -8.81 36.25
CA THR A 494 0.26 -10.15 35.64
C THR A 494 1.17 -11.21 36.28
N GLU A 495 1.90 -10.89 37.35
CA GLU A 495 2.83 -11.80 38.04
C GLU A 495 3.87 -12.43 37.11
N GLY A 496 4.37 -11.69 36.14
CA GLY A 496 5.35 -12.17 35.17
C GLY A 496 4.79 -13.14 34.11
N LYS A 497 3.46 -13.28 34.04
CA LYS A 497 2.78 -14.04 32.99
C LYS A 497 2.42 -13.15 31.81
N HIS A 498 2.30 -13.73 30.62
CA HIS A 498 1.85 -12.98 29.44
C HIS A 498 0.38 -12.58 29.57
N ALA A 499 0.09 -11.29 29.33
CA ALA A 499 -1.26 -10.84 29.05
C ALA A 499 -1.63 -11.13 27.59
N PHE A 500 -2.92 -11.15 27.32
CA PHE A 500 -3.48 -11.30 25.99
C PHE A 500 -4.57 -10.26 25.74
N SER A 501 -4.63 -9.75 24.51
CA SER A 501 -5.71 -8.87 24.07
C SER A 501 -6.23 -9.31 22.72
N PHE A 502 -7.54 -9.35 22.59
CA PHE A 502 -8.22 -9.62 21.34
C PHE A 502 -9.22 -8.51 21.01
N THR A 503 -9.31 -8.15 19.74
CA THR A 503 -10.39 -7.30 19.24
C THR A 503 -10.83 -7.76 17.86
N PRO A 504 -12.13 -8.05 17.67
CA PRO A 504 -12.68 -8.40 16.37
C PRO A 504 -12.79 -7.20 15.42
N GLU A 505 -12.77 -5.97 15.97
CA GLU A 505 -12.88 -4.73 15.22
C GLU A 505 -11.77 -3.73 15.60
N ALA A 506 -10.68 -3.76 14.87
CA ALA A 506 -9.55 -2.86 15.08
C ALA A 506 -9.86 -1.38 14.78
N ASP A 507 -10.96 -1.09 14.09
CA ASP A 507 -11.42 0.28 13.83
C ASP A 507 -11.65 1.09 15.11
N THR A 508 -12.19 0.45 16.14
CA THR A 508 -12.43 1.07 17.45
C THR A 508 -11.12 1.46 18.15
N VAL A 509 -10.10 0.62 18.02
CA VAL A 509 -8.74 0.85 18.52
C VAL A 509 -8.08 2.00 17.76
N ALA A 510 -8.14 1.95 16.44
CA ALA A 510 -7.52 2.92 15.55
C ALA A 510 -8.06 4.35 15.74
N GLN A 511 -9.34 4.50 16.10
CA GLN A 511 -9.92 5.80 16.41
C GLN A 511 -9.37 6.41 17.71
N LYS A 512 -9.13 5.59 18.73
CA LYS A 512 -8.65 6.03 20.05
C LYS A 512 -7.16 6.35 20.07
N TRP A 513 -6.35 5.65 19.26
CA TRP A 513 -4.90 5.88 19.20
C TRP A 513 -4.48 7.22 18.62
N LYS A 514 -5.42 8.03 18.14
CA LYS A 514 -5.17 9.43 17.78
C LYS A 514 -4.84 10.31 19.00
N ASN A 515 -5.18 9.85 20.21
CA ASN A 515 -4.88 10.55 21.46
C ASN A 515 -3.66 9.91 22.11
N SER A 516 -2.67 10.71 22.47
CA SER A 516 -1.44 10.27 23.16
C SER A 516 -1.69 9.49 24.46
N VAL A 517 -2.84 9.69 25.09
CA VAL A 517 -3.26 8.99 26.32
C VAL A 517 -3.64 7.52 26.06
N SER A 518 -3.94 7.16 24.80
CA SER A 518 -4.39 5.82 24.41
C SER A 518 -3.56 5.20 23.28
N ASP A 519 -2.41 5.79 22.95
CA ASP A 519 -1.50 5.22 21.94
C ASP A 519 -0.59 4.16 22.57
N PHE A 520 -0.89 2.90 22.31
CA PHE A 520 -0.12 1.75 22.80
C PHE A 520 1.02 1.31 21.88
N SER A 521 1.25 2.00 20.77
CA SER A 521 2.24 1.57 19.75
C SER A 521 3.64 1.37 20.33
N ILE A 522 4.03 2.21 21.29
CA ILE A 522 5.32 2.09 21.99
C ILE A 522 5.33 0.83 22.87
N MET A 523 4.26 0.60 23.65
CA MET A 523 4.15 -0.60 24.51
C MET A 523 4.15 -1.88 23.68
N LEU A 524 3.44 -1.91 22.54
CA LEU A 524 3.42 -3.06 21.62
C LEU A 524 4.80 -3.35 21.04
N ARG A 525 5.57 -2.32 20.65
CA ARG A 525 6.94 -2.51 20.18
C ARG A 525 7.85 -3.07 21.28
N GLN A 526 7.71 -2.57 22.50
CA GLN A 526 8.48 -3.06 23.65
C GLN A 526 8.04 -4.46 24.05
N SER A 527 6.74 -4.77 24.01
CA SER A 527 6.26 -6.12 24.33
C SER A 527 6.75 -7.15 23.30
N TYR A 528 6.74 -6.83 22.01
CA TYR A 528 7.29 -7.73 20.98
C TYR A 528 8.76 -8.11 21.26
N ASP A 529 9.55 -7.16 21.74
CA ASP A 529 10.94 -7.38 22.08
C ASP A 529 11.12 -7.95 23.50
N GLY A 530 10.05 -8.00 24.33
CA GLY A 530 10.11 -8.42 25.74
C GLY A 530 11.03 -7.52 26.56
N SER A 531 11.05 -6.22 26.23
CA SER A 531 11.92 -5.25 26.87
C SER A 531 11.29 -4.66 28.14
N ARG A 532 12.10 -3.98 28.93
CA ARG A 532 11.67 -3.24 30.12
C ARG A 532 10.71 -2.13 29.75
N TYR A 533 9.73 -1.89 30.61
CA TYR A 533 8.81 -0.77 30.52
C TYR A 533 8.68 -0.07 31.87
N ASP A 534 8.95 1.22 31.91
CA ASP A 534 8.83 2.06 33.09
C ASP A 534 7.87 3.20 32.83
N ARG A 535 7.07 3.51 33.82
CA ARG A 535 6.19 4.68 33.84
C ARG A 535 6.29 5.34 35.21
N GLU A 536 6.70 6.58 35.24
CA GLU A 536 6.80 7.40 36.44
C GLU A 536 5.96 8.68 36.31
N ALA A 537 5.27 9.04 37.36
CA ALA A 537 4.57 10.30 37.46
C ALA A 537 4.68 10.87 38.89
N ARG A 538 4.64 12.19 39.04
CA ARG A 538 4.83 12.86 40.31
C ARG A 538 3.59 12.88 41.21
N SER A 539 2.40 12.70 40.64
CA SER A 539 1.15 12.69 41.42
C SER A 539 1.02 11.40 42.23
N VAL A 540 0.58 11.51 43.48
CA VAL A 540 0.36 10.37 44.38
C VAL A 540 -0.70 9.40 43.83
N GLU A 541 -1.68 9.93 43.09
CA GLU A 541 -2.75 9.13 42.46
C GLU A 541 -2.37 8.59 41.09
N ALA A 542 -1.19 8.93 40.56
CA ALA A 542 -0.77 8.51 39.25
C ALA A 542 -0.17 7.10 39.27
N VAL A 543 -0.41 6.38 38.20
CA VAL A 543 0.10 5.03 38.01
C VAL A 543 1.61 5.07 37.78
N ASN A 544 2.35 4.52 38.72
CA ASN A 544 3.80 4.28 38.66
C ASN A 544 4.05 2.78 38.56
N VAL A 545 4.70 2.34 37.50
CA VAL A 545 4.98 0.91 37.28
C VAL A 545 6.39 0.71 36.75
N HIS A 546 6.97 -0.42 37.18
CA HIS A 546 8.24 -0.90 36.72
C HIS A 546 8.07 -2.37 36.30
N ILE A 547 8.27 -2.65 35.01
CA ILE A 547 8.09 -3.96 34.42
C ILE A 547 9.41 -4.38 33.78
N ASP A 548 10.10 -5.35 34.33
CA ASP A 548 11.39 -5.82 33.81
C ASP A 548 11.28 -6.42 32.43
N ARG A 549 10.21 -7.16 32.18
CA ARG A 549 9.90 -7.78 30.89
C ARG A 549 8.43 -7.58 30.58
N LEU A 550 8.15 -6.76 29.56
CA LEU A 550 6.80 -6.50 29.11
C LEU A 550 6.31 -7.68 28.26
N LEU A 551 5.40 -8.48 28.84
CA LEU A 551 4.88 -9.72 28.27
C LEU A 551 3.41 -9.53 27.87
N TRP A 552 3.18 -9.24 26.60
CA TRP A 552 1.85 -8.97 26.08
C TRP A 552 1.71 -9.46 24.65
N ASN A 553 0.69 -10.29 24.41
CA ASN A 553 0.32 -10.81 23.12
C ASN A 553 -0.98 -10.17 22.64
N VAL A 554 -1.09 -9.87 21.36
CA VAL A 554 -2.26 -9.16 20.81
C VAL A 554 -2.70 -9.79 19.49
N THR A 555 -4.00 -10.02 19.36
CA THR A 555 -4.65 -10.35 18.09
C THR A 555 -5.70 -9.31 17.76
N MET A 556 -5.65 -8.75 16.57
CA MET A 556 -6.59 -7.76 16.05
C MET A 556 -7.16 -8.27 14.72
N CYS A 557 -8.47 -8.14 14.54
CA CYS A 557 -9.12 -8.34 13.27
C CYS A 557 -9.68 -6.99 12.78
N GLY A 558 -9.60 -6.71 11.49
CA GLY A 558 -10.11 -5.45 10.97
C GLY A 558 -9.96 -5.31 9.46
N THR A 559 -10.40 -4.17 8.95
CA THR A 559 -10.22 -3.83 7.54
C THR A 559 -8.78 -3.41 7.25
N PRO A 560 -8.33 -3.44 5.99
CA PRO A 560 -7.05 -2.86 5.58
C PRO A 560 -6.92 -1.38 5.98
N ASP A 561 -8.02 -0.63 5.91
CA ASP A 561 -8.04 0.77 6.33
C ASP A 561 -7.82 0.96 7.83
N ALA A 562 -8.34 0.06 8.66
CA ALA A 562 -8.08 0.05 10.09
C ALA A 562 -6.61 -0.26 10.40
N LEU A 563 -6.02 -1.23 9.68
CA LEU A 563 -4.59 -1.54 9.77
C LEU A 563 -3.72 -0.31 9.51
N TYR A 564 -4.04 0.44 8.45
CA TYR A 564 -3.30 1.67 8.11
C TYR A 564 -3.47 2.81 9.12
N ARG A 565 -4.55 2.78 9.89
CA ARG A 565 -4.75 3.73 11.00
C ARG A 565 -4.03 3.30 12.27
N VAL A 566 -3.97 2.00 12.56
CA VAL A 566 -3.19 1.41 13.65
C VAL A 566 -1.69 1.65 13.41
N VAL A 567 -1.24 1.45 12.18
CA VAL A 567 0.15 1.71 11.76
C VAL A 567 0.25 3.11 11.16
N SER A 568 0.32 4.13 12.00
CA SER A 568 0.39 5.53 11.56
C SER A 568 1.79 5.98 11.14
N ASN A 569 2.85 5.30 11.59
CA ASN A 569 4.25 5.64 11.31
C ASN A 569 4.99 4.44 10.72
N TYR A 570 5.52 4.59 9.51
CA TYR A 570 6.22 3.53 8.78
C TYR A 570 7.76 3.57 8.93
N THR A 571 8.27 4.48 9.74
CA THR A 571 9.71 4.66 9.95
C THR A 571 10.19 4.19 11.33
N ASP A 572 9.28 3.91 12.26
CA ASP A 572 9.58 3.51 13.64
C ASP A 572 9.71 1.99 13.82
N GLY A 573 9.40 1.22 12.75
CA GLY A 573 9.50 -0.24 12.72
C GLY A 573 8.37 -0.97 13.43
N PHE A 574 7.26 -0.31 13.78
CA PHE A 574 6.08 -0.98 14.37
C PHE A 574 5.48 -1.98 13.39
N GLN A 575 5.26 -1.57 12.13
CA GLN A 575 4.74 -2.44 11.07
C GLN A 575 5.53 -3.75 10.88
N SER A 576 6.83 -3.73 11.13
CA SER A 576 7.66 -4.92 10.97
C SER A 576 7.49 -5.96 12.09
N ARG A 577 6.82 -5.59 13.18
CA ARG A 577 6.56 -6.45 14.35
C ARG A 577 5.18 -7.09 14.32
N ILE A 578 4.33 -6.67 13.39
CA ILE A 578 2.97 -7.20 13.24
C ILE A 578 2.99 -8.37 12.26
N ALA A 579 2.54 -9.54 12.71
CA ALA A 579 2.21 -10.66 11.84
C ALA A 579 0.89 -10.35 11.16
N VAL A 580 0.93 -10.00 9.88
CA VAL A 580 -0.28 -9.69 9.11
C VAL A 580 -0.67 -10.90 8.27
N ALA A 581 -1.93 -11.29 8.36
CA ALA A 581 -2.54 -12.26 7.46
C ALA A 581 -3.73 -11.63 6.74
N ARG A 582 -3.86 -11.92 5.46
CA ARG A 582 -4.95 -11.44 4.60
C ARG A 582 -5.99 -12.53 4.45
N THR A 583 -7.28 -12.18 4.62
CA THR A 583 -8.37 -13.09 4.25
C THR A 583 -8.46 -13.18 2.72
N PRO A 584 -8.84 -14.34 2.16
CA PRO A 584 -9.07 -14.45 0.73
C PRO A 584 -10.24 -13.56 0.29
N ASP A 585 -10.25 -13.20 -0.99
CA ASP A 585 -11.40 -12.54 -1.61
C ASP A 585 -12.54 -13.56 -1.78
N ASN A 586 -13.60 -13.40 -1.04
CA ASN A 586 -14.80 -14.25 -1.09
C ASN A 586 -16.00 -13.59 -1.80
N THR A 587 -15.77 -12.51 -2.54
CA THR A 587 -16.83 -11.71 -3.17
C THR A 587 -17.80 -12.55 -4.03
N PHE A 588 -17.31 -13.58 -4.68
CA PHE A 588 -18.07 -14.45 -5.57
C PHE A 588 -18.14 -15.91 -5.09
N THR A 589 -17.75 -16.16 -3.84
CA THR A 589 -17.81 -17.50 -3.25
C THR A 589 -19.28 -17.88 -3.01
N LYS A 590 -19.66 -19.10 -3.38
CA LYS A 590 -20.99 -19.62 -3.09
C LYS A 590 -21.14 -19.90 -1.60
N LEU A 591 -22.33 -19.65 -1.06
CA LEU A 591 -22.63 -20.05 0.30
C LEU A 591 -22.55 -21.59 0.40
N GLU A 592 -21.80 -22.08 1.36
CA GLU A 592 -21.71 -23.50 1.64
C GLU A 592 -22.99 -24.01 2.30
N ASP A 593 -23.39 -25.22 1.96
CA ASP A 593 -24.61 -25.86 2.55
C ASP A 593 -24.47 -26.10 4.06
N LYS A 594 -23.22 -26.24 4.54
CA LYS A 594 -22.89 -26.38 5.95
C LYS A 594 -21.85 -25.33 6.33
N PRO A 595 -22.22 -24.30 7.06
CA PRO A 595 -21.26 -23.31 7.54
C PRO A 595 -20.25 -23.97 8.49
N HIS A 596 -18.99 -23.58 8.40
CA HIS A 596 -17.98 -23.97 9.35
C HIS A 596 -18.35 -23.41 10.73
N ALA A 597 -18.22 -24.23 11.75
CA ALA A 597 -18.46 -23.84 13.13
C ALA A 597 -17.65 -24.69 14.10
N LEU A 598 -17.22 -24.08 15.18
CA LEU A 598 -16.50 -24.78 16.26
C LEU A 598 -17.44 -25.80 16.94
N THR A 599 -17.12 -27.09 16.82
CA THR A 599 -17.87 -28.14 17.48
C THR A 599 -17.39 -28.34 18.91
N PRO A 600 -18.24 -28.82 19.85
CA PRO A 600 -17.83 -29.08 21.23
C PRO A 600 -16.62 -30.04 21.35
N LYS A 601 -16.48 -30.97 20.42
CA LYS A 601 -15.35 -31.91 20.38
C LYS A 601 -14.04 -31.21 19.97
N GLN A 602 -14.10 -30.26 19.02
CA GLN A 602 -12.94 -29.47 18.64
C GLN A 602 -12.57 -28.50 19.75
N GLU A 603 -13.55 -27.85 20.37
CA GLU A 603 -13.35 -26.98 21.51
C GLU A 603 -12.66 -27.71 22.67
N GLU A 604 -13.12 -28.90 23.01
CA GLU A 604 -12.48 -29.71 24.05
C GLU A 604 -11.01 -30.08 23.73
N ARG A 605 -10.72 -30.40 22.47
CA ARG A 605 -9.34 -30.70 22.05
C ARG A 605 -8.44 -29.46 22.10
N ILE A 606 -8.96 -28.30 21.79
CA ILE A 606 -8.24 -27.03 21.93
C ILE A 606 -7.94 -26.78 23.41
N ARG A 607 -8.95 -26.93 24.29
CA ARG A 607 -8.80 -26.74 25.74
C ARG A 607 -7.77 -27.67 26.34
N GLN A 608 -7.73 -28.94 25.93
CA GLN A 608 -6.73 -29.91 26.43
C GLN A 608 -5.29 -29.48 26.12
N ILE A 609 -5.04 -28.96 24.93
CA ILE A 609 -3.73 -28.37 24.57
C ILE A 609 -3.47 -27.12 25.40
N ALA A 610 -4.43 -26.19 25.45
CA ALA A 610 -4.33 -24.94 26.19
C ALA A 610 -4.01 -25.17 27.68
N HIS A 611 -4.58 -26.19 28.29
CA HIS A 611 -4.37 -26.58 29.69
C HIS A 611 -2.92 -26.97 30.00
N LEU A 612 -2.24 -27.66 29.08
CA LEU A 612 -0.86 -28.12 29.29
C LEU A 612 0.22 -27.09 29.03
N LEU A 613 -0.04 -26.10 28.14
CA LEU A 613 0.95 -25.09 27.75
C LEU A 613 1.55 -24.28 28.91
N PRO A 614 0.77 -23.84 29.93
CA PRO A 614 1.29 -23.12 31.09
C PRO A 614 2.24 -23.90 31.98
N LEU A 615 2.27 -25.24 31.86
CA LEU A 615 3.15 -26.13 32.66
C LEU A 615 4.57 -26.20 32.11
N MET A 616 4.83 -25.67 30.90
CA MET A 616 6.14 -25.63 30.25
C MET A 616 6.88 -24.35 30.62
N TYR A 617 8.03 -24.51 31.22
CA TYR A 617 8.83 -23.39 31.74
C TYR A 617 10.33 -23.59 31.49
N GLY A 618 10.97 -22.53 31.00
CA GLY A 618 12.42 -22.48 30.86
C GLY A 618 12.89 -22.08 29.44
N ASP A 619 14.20 -21.96 29.35
CA ASP A 619 14.88 -21.62 28.12
C ASP A 619 15.01 -22.82 27.18
N VAL A 620 14.86 -22.59 25.88
CA VAL A 620 15.01 -23.62 24.86
C VAL A 620 15.74 -23.06 23.63
N VAL A 621 16.62 -23.92 23.10
CA VAL A 621 17.32 -23.69 21.82
C VAL A 621 16.81 -24.72 20.83
N LEU A 622 16.44 -24.29 19.62
CA LEU A 622 15.89 -25.15 18.57
C LEU A 622 16.81 -25.12 17.33
N PRO A 623 17.86 -25.96 17.28
CA PRO A 623 18.92 -25.85 16.26
C PRO A 623 18.42 -25.96 14.82
N LYS A 624 17.48 -26.90 14.55
CA LYS A 624 16.94 -27.08 13.18
C LYS A 624 16.07 -25.89 12.76
N LEU A 625 15.28 -25.33 13.70
CA LEU A 625 14.48 -24.14 13.44
C LEU A 625 15.37 -22.91 13.21
N GLU A 626 16.47 -22.79 13.95
CA GLU A 626 17.44 -21.71 13.75
C GLU A 626 18.14 -21.83 12.40
N GLU A 627 18.51 -23.04 11.99
CA GLU A 627 19.09 -23.30 10.65
C GLU A 627 18.12 -22.96 9.52
N CYS A 628 16.83 -23.33 9.65
CA CYS A 628 15.80 -22.90 8.70
C CYS A 628 15.70 -21.38 8.62
N GLY A 629 15.72 -20.70 9.76
CA GLY A 629 15.73 -19.24 9.80
C GLY A 629 16.92 -18.63 9.06
N ARG A 630 18.12 -19.15 9.28
CA ARG A 630 19.36 -18.69 8.60
C ARG A 630 19.29 -18.92 7.08
N ARG A 631 18.85 -20.12 6.66
CA ARG A 631 18.67 -20.47 5.24
C ARG A 631 17.67 -19.54 4.58
N TRP A 632 16.51 -19.30 5.21
CA TRP A 632 15.49 -18.40 4.70
C TRP A 632 15.98 -16.94 4.63
N LEU A 633 16.67 -16.44 5.66
CA LEU A 633 17.28 -15.11 5.66
C LEU A 633 18.27 -14.93 4.52
N GLU A 634 19.06 -15.97 4.21
CA GLU A 634 20.03 -15.94 3.12
C GLU A 634 19.33 -15.98 1.75
N LYS A 635 18.31 -16.82 1.57
CA LYS A 635 17.45 -16.83 0.38
C LYS A 635 16.92 -15.43 0.07
N ILE A 636 16.31 -14.79 1.08
CA ILE A 636 15.75 -13.43 0.92
C ILE A 636 16.85 -12.40 0.71
N ARG A 637 18.01 -12.54 1.35
CA ARG A 637 19.17 -11.64 1.15
C ARG A 637 19.60 -11.63 -0.31
N ILE A 638 19.82 -12.81 -0.88
CA ILE A 638 20.24 -12.95 -2.27
C ILE A 638 19.19 -12.37 -3.23
N GLU A 639 17.92 -12.71 -3.03
CA GLU A 639 16.81 -12.21 -3.83
C GLU A 639 16.74 -10.67 -3.78
N THR A 640 16.79 -10.10 -2.59
CA THR A 640 16.68 -8.64 -2.40
C THR A 640 17.91 -7.88 -2.90
N MET A 641 19.09 -8.50 -2.89
CA MET A 641 20.29 -7.92 -3.47
C MET A 641 20.20 -7.84 -5.00
N LYS A 642 19.68 -8.89 -5.65
CA LYS A 642 19.46 -8.91 -7.09
C LYS A 642 18.48 -7.80 -7.52
N ASN A 643 17.44 -7.59 -6.74
CA ASN A 643 16.34 -6.67 -7.05
C ASN A 643 16.51 -5.25 -6.47
N ASP A 644 17.58 -4.97 -5.72
CA ASP A 644 17.78 -3.76 -4.87
C ASP A 644 16.54 -3.46 -3.99
N ASP A 645 15.84 -4.52 -3.55
CA ASP A 645 14.62 -4.42 -2.75
C ASP A 645 14.96 -4.19 -1.27
N LYS A 646 15.16 -2.93 -0.92
CA LYS A 646 15.54 -2.52 0.45
C LYS A 646 14.41 -2.70 1.46
N VAL A 647 13.16 -2.65 1.04
CA VAL A 647 12.01 -2.84 1.93
C VAL A 647 11.94 -4.30 2.36
N LYS A 648 11.91 -5.24 1.41
CA LYS A 648 11.93 -6.68 1.69
C LYS A 648 13.18 -7.08 2.48
N ALA A 649 14.34 -6.52 2.11
CA ALA A 649 15.60 -6.75 2.80
C ALA A 649 15.56 -6.36 4.29
N ARG A 650 14.89 -5.26 4.66
CA ARG A 650 14.76 -4.82 6.05
C ARG A 650 13.71 -5.62 6.81
N GLN A 651 12.62 -5.98 6.16
CA GLN A 651 11.54 -6.77 6.77
C GLN A 651 11.98 -8.18 7.16
N ARG A 652 12.89 -8.81 6.40
CA ARG A 652 13.28 -10.21 6.56
C ARG A 652 13.65 -10.60 7.98
N PHE A 653 14.36 -9.74 8.72
CA PHE A 653 14.80 -10.08 10.07
C PHE A 653 13.65 -10.23 11.06
N ARG A 654 12.64 -9.37 10.97
CA ARG A 654 11.48 -9.43 11.87
C ARG A 654 10.55 -10.55 11.46
N VAL A 655 10.33 -10.75 10.18
CA VAL A 655 9.54 -11.87 9.65
C VAL A 655 10.14 -13.20 10.08
N CYS A 656 11.46 -13.39 9.95
CA CYS A 656 12.15 -14.58 10.40
C CYS A 656 11.88 -14.88 11.89
N VAL A 657 12.08 -13.89 12.76
CA VAL A 657 11.87 -14.06 14.22
C VAL A 657 10.41 -14.36 14.53
N THR A 658 9.46 -13.69 13.87
CA THR A 658 8.02 -13.92 14.07
C THR A 658 7.64 -15.33 13.62
N ALA A 659 8.11 -15.77 12.45
CA ALA A 659 7.88 -17.13 11.94
C ALA A 659 8.48 -18.20 12.87
N GLN A 660 9.69 -17.97 13.41
CA GLN A 660 10.30 -18.90 14.37
C GLN A 660 9.47 -19.02 15.67
N ARG A 661 8.92 -17.90 16.18
CA ARG A 661 8.03 -17.93 17.36
C ARG A 661 6.73 -18.65 17.06
N MET A 662 6.10 -18.39 15.90
CA MET A 662 4.87 -19.08 15.49
C MET A 662 5.12 -20.58 15.32
N THR A 663 6.21 -20.98 14.67
CA THR A 663 6.56 -22.39 14.52
C THR A 663 6.87 -23.05 15.88
N CYS A 664 7.51 -22.33 16.80
CA CYS A 664 7.70 -22.83 18.17
C CYS A 664 6.35 -23.08 18.85
N CYS A 665 5.36 -22.19 18.70
CA CYS A 665 3.99 -22.42 19.19
C CYS A 665 3.39 -23.71 18.63
N LEU A 666 3.55 -24.00 17.33
CA LEU A 666 3.09 -25.25 16.71
C LEU A 666 3.78 -26.48 17.32
N MET A 667 5.09 -26.39 17.50
CA MET A 667 5.85 -27.52 18.08
C MET A 667 5.49 -27.78 19.55
N LEU A 668 5.17 -26.74 20.34
CA LEU A 668 4.63 -26.88 21.69
C LEU A 668 3.28 -27.61 21.69
N CYS A 669 2.37 -27.25 20.77
CA CYS A 669 1.13 -27.99 20.56
C CYS A 669 1.39 -29.46 20.19
N LYS A 670 2.42 -29.74 19.37
CA LYS A 670 2.80 -31.11 19.02
C LYS A 670 3.33 -31.92 20.23
N VAL A 671 4.06 -31.27 21.14
CA VAL A 671 4.48 -31.87 22.41
C VAL A 671 3.25 -32.25 23.25
N CYS A 672 2.30 -31.31 23.43
CA CYS A 672 1.05 -31.59 24.16
C CYS A 672 0.26 -32.75 23.52
N GLU A 673 0.09 -32.71 22.18
CA GLU A 673 -0.57 -33.81 21.44
C GLU A 673 0.09 -35.17 21.71
N THR A 674 1.42 -35.21 21.67
CA THR A 674 2.17 -36.44 21.87
C THR A 674 1.97 -36.99 23.29
N LEU A 675 1.96 -36.11 24.30
CA LEU A 675 1.74 -36.48 25.69
C LEU A 675 0.29 -36.94 25.91
N ILE A 676 -0.68 -36.22 25.38
CA ILE A 676 -2.10 -36.59 25.52
C ILE A 676 -2.40 -37.94 24.84
N GLN A 677 -1.85 -38.17 23.67
CA GLN A 677 -2.05 -39.44 22.93
C GLN A 677 -1.48 -40.63 23.67
N LYS A 678 -0.37 -40.47 24.41
CA LYS A 678 0.30 -41.57 25.13
C LYS A 678 -0.26 -41.79 26.52
N HIS A 679 -0.64 -40.74 27.24
CA HIS A 679 -0.89 -40.77 28.67
C HIS A 679 -2.26 -40.22 29.09
N GLY A 680 -3.06 -39.74 28.13
CA GLY A 680 -4.27 -38.94 28.40
C GLY A 680 -3.93 -37.60 29.03
N LEU A 681 -4.94 -36.75 29.24
CA LEU A 681 -4.75 -35.38 29.75
C LEU A 681 -4.15 -35.39 31.17
N ASN A 682 -4.75 -36.10 32.08
CA ASN A 682 -4.29 -36.17 33.49
C ASN A 682 -2.89 -36.79 33.64
N GLY A 683 -2.57 -37.78 32.81
CA GLY A 683 -1.24 -38.38 32.78
C GLY A 683 -0.19 -37.41 32.21
N ALA A 684 -0.52 -36.66 31.14
CA ALA A 684 0.33 -35.64 30.56
C ALA A 684 0.61 -34.50 31.55
N GLU A 685 -0.41 -34.04 32.27
CA GLU A 685 -0.28 -33.01 33.29
C GLU A 685 0.61 -33.47 34.44
N SER A 686 0.39 -34.71 34.95
CA SER A 686 1.19 -35.27 36.03
C SER A 686 2.66 -35.41 35.64
N LEU A 687 2.95 -35.87 34.41
CA LEU A 687 4.32 -36.01 33.89
C LEU A 687 5.02 -34.65 33.78
N LEU A 688 4.37 -33.63 33.23
CA LEU A 688 4.95 -32.26 33.10
C LEU A 688 5.21 -31.63 34.46
N LYS A 689 4.39 -31.94 35.51
CA LYS A 689 4.62 -31.49 36.89
C LYS A 689 5.74 -32.24 37.59
N GLN A 690 5.94 -33.52 37.28
CA GLN A 690 6.98 -34.38 37.89
C GLN A 690 8.35 -34.14 37.24
N ASP A 691 8.38 -33.98 35.92
CA ASP A 691 9.61 -33.75 35.17
C ASP A 691 9.50 -32.44 34.33
N PRO A 692 9.94 -31.30 34.88
CA PRO A 692 9.89 -30.01 34.23
C PRO A 692 10.78 -29.90 32.99
N GLU A 693 11.70 -30.83 32.73
CA GLU A 693 12.57 -30.80 31.54
C GLU A 693 12.06 -31.70 30.39
N LEU A 694 11.14 -32.59 30.67
CA LEU A 694 10.59 -33.53 29.68
C LEU A 694 10.10 -32.88 28.41
N TRP A 695 9.39 -31.75 28.52
CA TRP A 695 8.85 -31.05 27.38
C TRP A 695 9.95 -30.52 26.44
N LYS A 696 11.12 -30.17 26.97
CA LYS A 696 12.26 -29.67 26.14
C LYS A 696 12.81 -30.78 25.25
N GLU A 697 12.96 -32.00 25.80
CA GLU A 697 13.39 -33.16 25.02
C GLU A 697 12.37 -33.49 23.91
N LEU A 698 11.09 -33.46 24.26
CA LEU A 698 10.02 -33.68 23.28
C LEU A 698 9.96 -32.58 22.22
N LEU A 699 10.22 -31.33 22.60
CA LEU A 699 10.25 -30.20 21.68
C LEU A 699 11.43 -30.30 20.69
N LEU A 700 12.59 -30.78 21.15
CA LEU A 700 13.72 -31.08 20.26
C LEU A 700 13.37 -32.18 19.25
N LYS A 701 12.62 -33.21 19.67
CA LYS A 701 12.11 -34.28 18.77
C LYS A 701 11.01 -33.77 17.84
N ALA A 702 10.26 -32.76 18.24
CA ALA A 702 9.20 -32.13 17.42
C ALA A 702 9.73 -31.31 16.23
N GLN A 703 11.05 -31.04 16.15
CA GLN A 703 11.68 -30.41 14.99
C GLN A 703 11.76 -31.36 13.77
N THR A 704 10.61 -31.78 13.28
CA THR A 704 10.46 -32.67 12.12
C THR A 704 10.55 -31.88 10.80
N ALA A 705 10.81 -32.60 9.69
CA ALA A 705 10.79 -31.97 8.35
C ALA A 705 9.47 -31.24 8.08
N GLN A 706 8.35 -31.77 8.54
CA GLN A 706 7.03 -31.18 8.43
C GLN A 706 6.91 -29.84 9.18
N MET A 707 7.44 -29.73 10.40
CA MET A 707 7.43 -28.47 11.17
C MET A 707 8.40 -27.45 10.55
N MET A 708 9.48 -27.90 9.95
CA MET A 708 10.40 -27.02 9.22
C MET A 708 9.78 -26.51 7.91
N ALA A 709 9.02 -27.34 7.20
CA ALA A 709 8.23 -26.91 6.05
C ALA A 709 7.14 -25.89 6.47
N ALA A 710 6.51 -26.10 7.63
CA ALA A 710 5.56 -25.11 8.17
C ALA A 710 6.23 -23.74 8.41
N TYR A 711 7.47 -23.73 8.90
CA TYR A 711 8.24 -22.50 9.06
C TYR A 711 8.41 -21.76 7.73
N ASP A 712 8.84 -22.47 6.66
CA ASP A 712 9.05 -21.85 5.35
C ASP A 712 7.75 -21.22 4.81
N VAL A 713 6.63 -21.94 4.91
CA VAL A 713 5.30 -21.46 4.51
C VAL A 713 4.87 -20.24 5.32
N ILE A 714 5.03 -20.27 6.64
CA ILE A 714 4.68 -19.14 7.52
C ILE A 714 5.54 -17.92 7.19
N ALA A 715 6.85 -18.08 7.04
CA ALA A 715 7.77 -17.00 6.77
C ALA A 715 7.51 -16.34 5.41
N ASP A 716 7.28 -17.14 4.36
CA ASP A 716 6.97 -16.64 3.03
C ASP A 716 5.61 -15.92 3.02
N SER A 717 4.56 -16.46 3.66
CA SER A 717 3.24 -15.83 3.78
C SER A 717 3.30 -14.52 4.57
N LEU A 718 3.99 -14.47 5.70
CA LEU A 718 4.16 -13.25 6.48
C LEU A 718 4.90 -12.16 5.70
N MET A 719 5.93 -12.56 4.92
CA MET A 719 6.66 -11.62 4.06
C MET A 719 5.77 -11.08 2.94
N GLU A 720 5.02 -11.94 2.25
CA GLU A 720 4.10 -11.54 1.19
C GLU A 720 3.05 -10.55 1.70
N ASN A 721 2.38 -10.88 2.81
CA ASN A 721 1.37 -10.01 3.40
C ASN A 721 1.96 -8.67 3.90
N ALA A 722 3.13 -8.69 4.53
CA ALA A 722 3.80 -7.46 4.96
C ALA A 722 4.15 -6.54 3.77
N LEU A 723 4.61 -7.12 2.67
CA LEU A 723 4.90 -6.36 1.45
C LEU A 723 3.61 -5.87 0.75
N HIS A 724 2.57 -6.69 0.73
CA HIS A 724 1.26 -6.31 0.16
C HIS A 724 0.69 -5.05 0.81
N PHE A 725 0.70 -4.98 2.15
CA PHE A 725 0.10 -3.86 2.87
C PHE A 725 1.05 -2.66 3.06
N PHE A 726 2.35 -2.90 3.23
CA PHE A 726 3.25 -1.88 3.75
C PHE A 726 4.31 -1.39 2.77
N ARG A 727 4.58 -2.08 1.66
CA ARG A 727 5.68 -1.73 0.73
C ARG A 727 5.61 -0.27 0.29
N GLU A 728 4.55 0.11 -0.39
CA GLU A 728 4.37 1.45 -0.94
C GLU A 728 4.47 2.54 0.16
N ARG A 729 3.83 2.28 1.30
CA ARG A 729 3.83 3.22 2.43
C ARG A 729 5.20 3.41 3.06
N ILE A 730 5.97 2.32 3.18
CA ILE A 730 7.36 2.36 3.65
C ILE A 730 8.22 3.14 2.65
N GLU A 731 8.11 2.87 1.36
CA GLU A 731 8.84 3.56 0.30
C GLU A 731 8.54 5.05 0.32
N ASN A 732 7.27 5.42 0.40
CA ASN A 732 6.85 6.83 0.50
C ASN A 732 7.35 7.51 1.78
N ALA A 733 7.34 6.82 2.92
CA ALA A 733 7.83 7.35 4.18
C ALA A 733 9.35 7.57 4.18
N PHE A 734 10.11 6.72 3.49
CA PHE A 734 11.56 6.87 3.36
C PHE A 734 11.97 7.88 2.29
N SER A 735 11.20 8.06 1.22
CA SER A 735 11.45 9.05 0.18
C SER A 735 11.17 10.49 0.66
N SER A 736 10.25 10.66 1.60
CA SER A 736 9.90 11.96 2.17
C SER A 736 10.87 12.45 3.27
N ARG A 737 11.80 11.62 3.71
CA ARG A 737 12.87 12.01 4.64
C ARG A 737 14.17 12.18 3.86
N ASP A 738 14.97 13.22 4.16
CA ASP A 738 16.33 13.47 3.67
C ASP A 738 17.37 12.37 4.02
N TYR A 739 16.91 11.17 4.35
CA TYR A 739 17.69 9.94 4.30
C TYR A 739 18.01 9.51 2.86
N ALA A 740 17.74 10.38 1.92
CA ALA A 740 17.97 10.22 0.49
C ALA A 740 19.44 10.23 0.07
N GLY A 741 20.38 10.08 0.97
CA GLY A 741 21.70 9.67 0.59
C GLY A 741 21.67 8.34 -0.17
N GLY A 742 21.21 8.36 -1.41
CA GLY A 742 21.34 7.27 -2.36
C GLY A 742 20.10 6.44 -2.71
N LEU A 743 18.89 6.96 -2.53
CA LEU A 743 17.68 6.28 -2.93
C LEU A 743 17.11 6.85 -4.25
N ASN A 744 17.52 6.31 -5.39
CA ASN A 744 16.96 6.64 -6.70
C ASN A 744 15.49 6.20 -6.84
N ASN A 745 14.63 7.10 -7.36
CA ASN A 745 13.19 6.91 -7.58
C ASN A 745 12.79 5.82 -8.60
N ASN A 746 13.74 5.06 -9.14
CA ASN A 746 13.49 3.99 -10.13
C ASN A 746 13.09 2.63 -9.51
N ARG A 747 12.47 2.58 -8.33
CA ARG A 747 12.38 1.39 -7.47
C ARG A 747 11.10 0.58 -7.55
N LEU A 748 10.13 1.04 -8.28
CA LEU A 748 8.84 0.33 -8.45
C LEU A 748 8.87 -0.69 -9.59
N ARG A 749 9.98 -0.78 -10.32
CA ARG A 749 10.16 -1.79 -11.36
C ARG A 749 11.22 -2.78 -10.91
N ARG A 750 10.97 -4.08 -11.06
CA ARG A 750 12.02 -5.11 -11.05
C ARG A 750 13.21 -4.50 -11.77
N GLY A 751 14.34 -4.40 -11.05
CA GLY A 751 15.45 -3.61 -11.53
C GLY A 751 15.85 -4.05 -12.93
N LYS A 752 15.97 -3.13 -13.86
CA LYS A 752 16.54 -3.42 -15.18
C LYS A 752 17.86 -4.21 -15.06
N ASN A 753 18.55 -4.07 -13.92
CA ASN A 753 19.77 -4.84 -13.61
C ASN A 753 19.52 -6.34 -13.43
N ASP A 754 18.34 -6.78 -12.99
CA ASP A 754 18.04 -8.22 -12.85
C ASP A 754 17.89 -8.88 -14.21
N SER A 755 17.15 -8.22 -15.08
CA SER A 755 17.00 -8.68 -16.47
C SER A 755 18.36 -8.72 -17.18
N ILE A 756 19.29 -7.80 -16.86
CA ILE A 756 20.65 -7.83 -17.38
C ILE A 756 21.42 -9.00 -16.77
N PHE A 757 21.35 -9.19 -15.45
CA PHE A 757 22.04 -10.26 -14.75
C PHE A 757 21.55 -11.64 -15.23
N GLU A 758 20.24 -11.84 -15.42
CA GLU A 758 19.66 -13.09 -15.93
C GLU A 758 20.10 -13.42 -17.35
N ARG A 759 20.20 -12.42 -18.23
CA ARG A 759 20.59 -12.59 -19.64
C ARG A 759 22.08 -12.84 -19.86
N LEU A 760 22.91 -12.52 -18.87
CA LEU A 760 24.34 -12.78 -18.94
C LEU A 760 24.60 -14.27 -18.69
N ASP A 761 25.57 -14.84 -19.38
CA ASP A 761 26.05 -16.19 -19.17
C ASP A 761 26.74 -16.34 -17.82
N THR A 762 27.01 -17.57 -17.37
CA THR A 762 27.76 -17.83 -16.13
C THR A 762 29.16 -17.19 -16.15
N LEU A 763 29.79 -17.13 -17.34
CA LEU A 763 31.06 -16.44 -17.61
C LEU A 763 30.79 -15.41 -18.72
N PHE A 764 31.04 -14.14 -18.46
CA PHE A 764 30.76 -13.05 -19.41
C PHE A 764 31.84 -11.96 -19.39
N SER A 765 31.96 -11.25 -20.54
CA SER A 765 32.87 -10.11 -20.69
C SER A 765 32.16 -8.78 -20.33
N TYR A 766 32.97 -7.73 -20.21
CA TYR A 766 32.47 -6.36 -20.05
C TYR A 766 31.60 -5.94 -21.24
N GLU A 767 32.00 -6.29 -22.48
CA GLU A 767 31.27 -5.97 -23.70
C GLU A 767 29.88 -6.63 -23.72
N GLN A 768 29.78 -7.88 -23.27
CA GLN A 768 28.48 -8.58 -23.12
C GLN A 768 27.61 -7.89 -22.08
N ALA A 769 28.18 -7.49 -20.93
CA ALA A 769 27.44 -6.73 -19.93
C ALA A 769 26.97 -5.37 -20.44
N MET A 770 27.79 -4.69 -21.25
CA MET A 770 27.41 -3.44 -21.92
C MET A 770 26.29 -3.65 -22.95
N GLN A 771 26.43 -4.68 -23.79
CA GLN A 771 25.43 -5.01 -24.83
C GLN A 771 24.07 -5.33 -24.21
N HIS A 772 24.02 -6.19 -23.19
CA HIS A 772 22.77 -6.50 -22.49
C HIS A 772 22.24 -5.29 -21.71
N SER A 773 23.10 -4.41 -21.21
CA SER A 773 22.68 -3.16 -20.57
C SER A 773 22.01 -2.22 -21.56
N VAL A 774 22.54 -2.08 -22.77
CA VAL A 774 21.94 -1.27 -23.83
C VAL A 774 20.60 -1.89 -24.27
N ALA A 775 20.53 -3.22 -24.43
CA ALA A 775 19.31 -3.92 -24.81
C ALA A 775 18.16 -3.75 -23.79
N VAL A 776 18.47 -3.65 -22.47
CA VAL A 776 17.46 -3.56 -21.40
C VAL A 776 17.15 -2.11 -21.00
N LYS A 777 18.14 -1.22 -21.04
CA LYS A 777 18.02 0.16 -20.54
C LYS A 777 17.92 1.21 -21.66
N GLY A 778 18.20 0.81 -22.92
CA GLY A 778 18.23 1.71 -24.08
C GLY A 778 19.60 2.32 -24.36
N ALA A 779 19.70 3.10 -25.45
CA ALA A 779 20.95 3.67 -25.97
C ALA A 779 21.63 4.71 -25.05
N SER A 780 20.95 5.21 -24.02
CA SER A 780 21.49 6.20 -23.05
C SER A 780 22.42 5.60 -22.01
N VAL A 781 22.70 4.28 -22.06
CA VAL A 781 23.60 3.60 -21.12
C VAL A 781 25.04 4.04 -21.34
N THR A 782 25.66 4.58 -20.29
CA THR A 782 27.06 5.01 -20.31
C THR A 782 28.00 3.91 -19.78
N HIS A 783 29.25 3.91 -20.24
CA HIS A 783 30.31 3.03 -19.73
C HIS A 783 30.41 3.09 -18.19
N ASN A 784 30.37 4.30 -17.62
CA ASN A 784 30.42 4.49 -16.16
C ASN A 784 29.26 3.78 -15.43
N SER A 785 28.05 3.78 -16.00
CA SER A 785 26.88 3.14 -15.37
C SER A 785 27.02 1.61 -15.33
N VAL A 786 27.60 1.01 -16.38
CA VAL A 786 27.86 -0.44 -16.43
C VAL A 786 29.01 -0.82 -15.52
N GLN A 787 30.09 -0.06 -15.51
CA GLN A 787 31.20 -0.28 -14.56
C GLN A 787 30.72 -0.20 -13.10
N GLN A 788 29.89 0.78 -12.78
CA GLN A 788 29.34 0.91 -11.43
C GLN A 788 28.40 -0.26 -11.08
N MET A 789 27.60 -0.75 -12.02
CA MET A 789 26.75 -1.93 -11.88
C MET A 789 27.59 -3.18 -11.57
N LEU A 790 28.62 -3.45 -12.34
CA LEU A 790 29.53 -4.58 -12.13
C LEU A 790 30.31 -4.45 -10.82
N LYS A 791 30.75 -3.24 -10.46
CA LYS A 791 31.39 -2.95 -9.17
C LYS A 791 30.45 -3.25 -8.00
N ASN A 792 29.16 -2.89 -8.13
CA ASN A 792 28.17 -3.18 -7.12
C ASN A 792 27.91 -4.69 -7.00
N TRP A 793 27.77 -5.41 -8.11
CA TRP A 793 27.63 -6.87 -8.11
C TRP A 793 28.84 -7.59 -7.50
N ARG A 794 30.07 -7.10 -7.74
CA ARG A 794 31.28 -7.62 -7.05
C ARG A 794 31.23 -7.35 -5.56
N LYS A 795 30.87 -6.12 -5.15
CA LYS A 795 30.72 -5.77 -3.73
C LYS A 795 29.64 -6.58 -3.03
N GLN A 796 28.66 -7.03 -3.79
CA GLN A 796 27.54 -7.86 -3.33
C GLN A 796 27.84 -9.36 -3.43
N GLU A 797 29.05 -9.72 -3.85
CA GLU A 797 29.50 -11.12 -4.04
C GLU A 797 28.66 -11.94 -5.03
N LEU A 798 27.95 -11.28 -5.93
CA LEU A 798 27.14 -11.92 -6.98
C LEU A 798 28.00 -12.37 -8.17
N ILE A 799 29.13 -11.69 -8.40
CA ILE A 799 30.09 -12.00 -9.43
C ILE A 799 31.53 -11.90 -8.90
N GLU A 800 32.43 -12.65 -9.49
CA GLU A 800 33.87 -12.52 -9.28
C GLU A 800 34.57 -12.20 -10.61
N MET A 801 35.74 -11.58 -10.56
CA MET A 801 36.56 -11.32 -11.74
C MET A 801 37.59 -12.45 -11.87
N THR A 802 37.64 -13.08 -13.03
CA THR A 802 38.61 -14.12 -13.36
C THR A 802 39.96 -13.51 -13.72
N GLU A 803 41.05 -14.32 -13.72
CA GLU A 803 42.40 -13.90 -14.12
C GLU A 803 42.48 -13.37 -15.56
N ASP A 804 41.55 -13.85 -16.41
CA ASP A 804 41.42 -13.42 -17.83
C ASP A 804 40.63 -12.10 -17.99
N GLY A 805 40.29 -11.41 -16.93
CA GLY A 805 39.56 -10.14 -16.96
C GLY A 805 38.05 -10.26 -17.27
N LYS A 806 37.52 -11.50 -17.29
CA LYS A 806 36.07 -11.76 -17.43
C LYS A 806 35.40 -11.80 -16.04
N TYR A 807 34.07 -11.80 -16.03
CA TYR A 807 33.26 -11.92 -14.83
C TYR A 807 32.57 -13.28 -14.78
N ARG A 808 32.59 -13.93 -13.62
CA ARG A 808 31.89 -15.19 -13.35
C ARG A 808 30.77 -14.96 -12.35
N LYS A 809 29.57 -15.45 -12.62
CA LYS A 809 28.49 -15.47 -11.63
C LYS A 809 28.81 -16.49 -10.53
N LYS A 810 28.56 -16.11 -9.29
CA LYS A 810 28.69 -17.02 -8.14
C LYS A 810 27.40 -17.76 -7.85
#